data_0d5d8efa73080f3b60224c02dbcb7220
#
_entry.id   0d5d8efa73080f3b60224c02dbcb7220
#
_cell.length_a   1.000
_cell.length_b   1.000
_cell.length_c   1.000
_cell.angle_alpha   90.00
_cell.angle_beta   90.00
_cell.angle_gamma   90.00
#
_symmetry.space_group_name_H-M   'P 1'
#
loop_
_entity.id
_entity.type
_entity.pdbx_description
1 polymer ?
#
loop_
_entity_poly.entity_id
_entity_poly.type
_entity_poly.pdbx_seq_one_letter_code
_entity_poly.pdbx_strand_id
1 'polypeptide(L)'
;DIYVGYRYFETFAKDKVLYPFGFGLSYTSFSVQASAEEKDEHTVCVKATVKNTGTKPGKEVLEVYAKAPQGVLDTPVRVLCGFAKTKELAAGEEEHIILEIPKNTFASYDDSGVTGHRDCFVLLEGTYTIYVGTDVRTAQKAGSYPQTFTVIEQLEEVCAPQKPFARMTRKPGDVIGYSDTPERIYGPYDRVEKPAEISQTGDKGYRLEDVYDKKISMETFVAQLSDEDLIMLFRGEGMCSPKVTPGTAAAFAGLTPSLRQFRIPAECASDGPSGIRMDCGTKAFSLPNGTLLGCTFNCELVRQLYEMTGLELRLNRVDTLLGPGLNIHRNPLNGRNFEYISEDPFLTGKMGAAQLQGLNIAGSTGTIKHFAANNQETKRHEADSIISVRALREIYLKGFEIAVKEGPARSVMTTYGPVNGVWTAGSYDLNTIVLRKDWGFSGIVMTDWWAKANHEGQPSDPRIHAVMAAAQNDVYMVTADAQDMQQDDMLEEFQKGNLTRGQLQRNAINILQFVLKSPAMLYEMDRISPEELKDRKNAAKDDPDVSKMMKFVADEQGNIRISGDGWDTHQGKEILADLDMKAGSYELQMKVKSNLDDLAQLPVTVYLDNIIKGTLSFRGSKGQWVTQQIRFDTFDGHHYMKLYFGATGLTVDHIAFQLSGGADKEQ
;
A
#
# COMPACT_ATOMS: atom_id res chain seq x y z
N ASP A 1 -0.08 18.81 14.59
CA ASP A 1 0.73 18.94 15.82
C ASP A 1 1.30 17.62 16.26
N ILE A 2 2.37 17.65 17.06
CA ILE A 2 3.04 16.45 17.58
C ILE A 2 2.27 15.76 18.72
N TYR A 3 1.24 16.42 19.25
CA TYR A 3 0.40 15.91 20.32
C TYR A 3 -0.77 15.11 19.76
N VAL A 4 -0.54 13.84 19.47
CA VAL A 4 -1.54 12.87 18.97
C VAL A 4 -1.62 11.70 19.94
N GLY A 5 -2.84 11.21 20.20
CA GLY A 5 -3.07 10.05 21.07
C GLY A 5 -2.49 10.24 22.46
N TYR A 6 -1.78 9.24 23.00
CA TYR A 6 -1.19 9.29 24.33
C TYR A 6 -0.21 10.47 24.53
N ARG A 7 0.44 10.95 23.44
CA ARG A 7 1.34 12.12 23.52
C ARG A 7 0.59 13.36 23.99
N TYR A 8 -0.67 13.52 23.56
CA TYR A 8 -1.57 14.57 24.06
C TYR A 8 -2.07 14.25 25.47
N PHE A 9 -2.69 13.08 25.65
CA PHE A 9 -3.38 12.76 26.89
C PHE A 9 -2.43 12.66 28.07
N GLU A 10 -1.28 12.00 27.93
CA GLU A 10 -0.30 11.92 29.02
C GLU A 10 0.34 13.27 29.34
N THR A 11 0.34 14.21 28.39
CA THR A 11 0.89 15.56 28.63
C THR A 11 -0.13 16.50 29.26
N PHE A 12 -1.39 16.50 28.80
CA PHE A 12 -2.36 17.55 29.12
C PHE A 12 -3.63 17.06 29.80
N ALA A 13 -4.01 15.78 29.66
CA ALA A 13 -5.37 15.33 30.03
C ALA A 13 -5.44 13.87 30.47
N LYS A 14 -4.52 13.41 31.34
CA LYS A 14 -4.44 12.02 31.82
C LYS A 14 -5.74 11.48 32.40
N ASP A 15 -6.49 12.33 33.10
CA ASP A 15 -7.76 12.01 33.74
C ASP A 15 -8.90 11.72 32.75
N LYS A 16 -8.73 12.04 31.47
CA LYS A 16 -9.72 11.82 30.43
C LYS A 16 -9.61 10.42 29.78
N VAL A 17 -8.60 9.64 30.15
CA VAL A 17 -8.32 8.32 29.51
C VAL A 17 -8.57 7.20 30.52
N LEU A 18 -9.47 6.28 30.17
CA LEU A 18 -9.79 5.11 30.99
C LEU A 18 -8.68 4.05 30.88
N TYR A 19 -8.22 3.77 29.69
CA TYR A 19 -7.18 2.77 29.40
C TYR A 19 -6.00 3.45 28.72
N PRO A 20 -4.83 3.54 29.39
CA PRO A 20 -3.65 4.18 28.80
C PRO A 20 -3.10 3.39 27.59
N PHE A 21 -2.31 4.06 26.77
CA PHE A 21 -1.58 3.40 25.68
C PHE A 21 -0.71 2.26 26.23
N GLY A 22 -0.75 1.10 25.59
CA GLY A 22 -0.08 -0.13 26.03
C GLY A 22 -0.90 -0.98 27.02
N PHE A 23 -2.03 -0.46 27.54
CA PHE A 23 -2.86 -1.24 28.46
C PHE A 23 -3.27 -2.59 27.87
N GLY A 24 -3.08 -3.65 28.66
CA GLY A 24 -3.49 -5.00 28.32
C GLY A 24 -3.96 -5.78 29.54
N LEU A 25 -4.72 -6.87 29.28
CA LEU A 25 -5.13 -7.82 30.29
C LEU A 25 -4.36 -9.13 30.12
N SER A 26 -4.09 -9.82 31.24
CA SER A 26 -3.44 -11.13 31.23
C SER A 26 -4.13 -12.07 32.20
N TYR A 27 -3.98 -13.39 31.96
CA TYR A 27 -4.41 -14.44 32.90
C TYR A 27 -3.39 -14.70 34.02
N THR A 28 -2.29 -13.93 34.03
CA THR A 28 -1.23 -13.98 35.05
C THR A 28 -0.73 -12.57 35.34
N SER A 29 0.22 -12.44 36.24
CA SER A 29 0.81 -11.15 36.60
C SER A 29 2.32 -11.17 36.40
N PHE A 30 2.88 -9.99 36.10
CA PHE A 30 4.31 -9.85 35.85
C PHE A 30 4.90 -8.73 36.73
N SER A 31 6.18 -8.85 37.03
CA SER A 31 6.99 -7.75 37.54
C SER A 31 8.10 -7.40 36.58
N VAL A 32 8.37 -6.11 36.43
CA VAL A 32 9.43 -5.57 35.57
C VAL A 32 10.44 -4.83 36.46
N GLN A 33 11.72 -5.20 36.32
CA GLN A 33 12.85 -4.45 36.86
C GLN A 33 13.73 -4.02 35.71
N ALA A 34 14.08 -2.74 35.61
CA ALA A 34 14.84 -2.24 34.49
C ALA A 34 15.87 -1.18 34.91
N SER A 35 16.95 -1.10 34.13
CA SER A 35 17.93 -0.01 34.16
C SER A 35 18.18 0.48 32.74
N ALA A 36 18.50 1.77 32.62
CA ALA A 36 18.87 2.39 31.36
C ALA A 36 20.09 3.27 31.54
N GLU A 37 21.03 3.16 30.62
CA GLU A 37 22.28 3.92 30.58
C GLU A 37 22.61 4.36 29.16
N GLU A 38 23.30 5.46 29.02
CA GLU A 38 23.91 5.86 27.74
C GLU A 38 25.02 4.86 27.42
N LYS A 39 24.88 4.18 26.25
CA LYS A 39 25.90 3.24 25.76
C LYS A 39 27.01 3.97 25.03
N ASP A 40 26.63 4.91 24.19
CA ASP A 40 27.49 5.75 23.38
C ASP A 40 26.75 7.04 22.95
N GLU A 41 27.38 7.87 22.12
CA GLU A 41 26.80 9.12 21.63
C GLU A 41 25.50 8.95 20.83
N HIS A 42 25.26 7.74 20.26
CA HIS A 42 24.13 7.44 19.38
C HIS A 42 23.06 6.53 20.01
N THR A 43 23.38 5.83 21.12
CA THR A 43 22.60 4.69 21.61
C THR A 43 22.39 4.73 23.10
N VAL A 44 21.17 4.39 23.52
CA VAL A 44 20.81 4.08 24.91
C VAL A 44 20.63 2.57 25.05
N CYS A 45 21.27 1.96 26.07
CA CYS A 45 21.10 0.57 26.42
C CYS A 45 20.08 0.44 27.56
N VAL A 46 19.02 -0.35 27.33
CA VAL A 46 18.04 -0.73 28.35
C VAL A 46 18.22 -2.20 28.68
N LYS A 47 18.38 -2.51 29.96
CA LYS A 47 18.43 -3.88 30.49
C LYS A 47 17.23 -4.09 31.38
N ALA A 48 16.42 -5.10 31.12
CA ALA A 48 15.22 -5.39 31.89
C ALA A 48 15.11 -6.88 32.24
N THR A 49 14.53 -7.17 33.41
CA THR A 49 14.11 -8.51 33.81
C THR A 49 12.60 -8.49 33.97
N VAL A 50 11.92 -9.34 33.20
CA VAL A 50 10.48 -9.56 33.30
C VAL A 50 10.25 -10.93 33.94
N LYS A 51 9.50 -10.98 35.05
CA LYS A 51 9.22 -12.19 35.78
C LYS A 51 7.71 -12.43 35.88
N ASN A 52 7.28 -13.64 35.55
CA ASN A 52 5.91 -14.07 35.81
C ASN A 52 5.73 -14.34 37.30
N THR A 53 4.97 -13.47 37.99
CA THR A 53 4.69 -13.54 39.43
C THR A 53 3.37 -14.22 39.74
N GLY A 54 2.58 -14.58 38.72
CA GLY A 54 1.32 -15.28 38.87
C GLY A 54 1.46 -16.80 38.77
N THR A 55 0.33 -17.47 38.58
CA THR A 55 0.23 -18.93 38.63
C THR A 55 0.00 -19.59 37.27
N LYS A 56 -0.22 -18.81 36.19
CA LYS A 56 -0.46 -19.29 34.83
C LYS A 56 0.71 -18.90 33.93
N PRO A 57 1.04 -19.70 32.91
CA PRO A 57 1.99 -19.25 31.90
C PRO A 57 1.43 -18.08 31.09
N GLY A 58 2.32 -17.20 30.62
CA GLY A 58 1.91 -16.06 29.82
C GLY A 58 3.08 -15.29 29.24
N LYS A 59 2.76 -14.33 28.35
CA LYS A 59 3.71 -13.41 27.72
C LYS A 59 3.38 -11.98 28.12
N GLU A 60 4.41 -11.16 28.29
CA GLU A 60 4.25 -9.74 28.61
C GLU A 60 4.92 -8.86 27.57
N VAL A 61 4.45 -7.62 27.46
CA VAL A 61 5.07 -6.56 26.66
C VAL A 61 5.94 -5.71 27.57
N LEU A 62 7.16 -5.46 27.15
CA LEU A 62 8.03 -4.44 27.71
C LEU A 62 8.01 -3.22 26.79
N GLU A 63 7.61 -2.07 27.32
CA GLU A 63 7.60 -0.81 26.58
C GLU A 63 8.62 0.16 27.14
N VAL A 64 9.33 0.87 26.28
CA VAL A 64 10.36 1.85 26.64
C VAL A 64 9.98 3.22 26.10
N TYR A 65 9.97 4.21 26.98
CA TYR A 65 9.61 5.58 26.69
C TYR A 65 10.76 6.53 26.99
N ALA A 66 11.01 7.47 26.10
CA ALA A 66 11.92 8.58 26.32
C ALA A 66 11.12 9.83 26.74
N LYS A 67 11.68 10.58 27.69
CA LYS A 67 11.29 11.95 28.02
C LYS A 67 12.45 12.86 27.69
N ALA A 68 12.31 13.69 26.68
CA ALA A 68 13.25 14.72 26.33
C ALA A 68 13.13 15.93 27.29
N PRO A 69 14.21 16.72 27.46
CA PRO A 69 14.15 17.98 28.21
C PRO A 69 13.17 18.95 27.50
N GLN A 70 12.54 19.82 28.29
CA GLN A 70 11.85 20.99 27.77
C GLN A 70 12.86 22.10 27.49
N GLY A 71 12.79 22.70 26.32
CA GLY A 71 13.73 23.72 25.89
C GLY A 71 13.09 24.69 24.92
N VAL A 72 13.85 25.16 23.94
CA VAL A 72 13.38 26.03 22.86
C VAL A 72 12.36 25.34 21.97
N LEU A 73 12.44 24.02 21.84
CA LEU A 73 11.38 23.16 21.32
C LEU A 73 10.66 22.49 22.49
N ASP A 74 9.34 22.49 22.43
CA ASP A 74 8.52 21.74 23.38
C ASP A 74 8.44 20.26 22.98
N THR A 75 8.26 19.38 23.97
CA THR A 75 8.24 17.92 23.75
C THR A 75 7.12 17.28 24.57
N PRO A 76 6.50 16.18 24.10
CA PRO A 76 5.59 15.38 24.91
C PRO A 76 6.27 14.82 26.16
N VAL A 77 5.49 14.51 27.20
CA VAL A 77 6.07 13.96 28.44
C VAL A 77 6.66 12.57 28.24
N ARG A 78 6.18 11.82 27.24
CA ARG A 78 6.65 10.47 26.90
C ARG A 78 6.50 10.19 25.42
N VAL A 79 7.48 9.52 24.84
CA VAL A 79 7.50 9.07 23.45
C VAL A 79 7.98 7.62 23.45
N LEU A 80 7.21 6.70 22.89
CA LEU A 80 7.62 5.30 22.72
C LEU A 80 8.85 5.25 21.81
N CYS A 81 9.90 4.59 22.27
CA CYS A 81 11.17 4.47 21.53
C CYS A 81 11.73 3.04 21.47
N GLY A 82 11.08 2.10 22.16
CA GLY A 82 11.42 0.69 22.11
C GLY A 82 10.33 -0.19 22.72
N PHE A 83 10.23 -1.42 22.27
CA PHE A 83 9.38 -2.45 22.88
C PHE A 83 9.92 -3.85 22.59
N ALA A 84 9.52 -4.81 23.43
CA ALA A 84 9.77 -6.23 23.23
C ALA A 84 8.63 -7.07 23.77
N LYS A 85 8.37 -8.23 23.19
CA LYS A 85 7.46 -9.25 23.70
C LYS A 85 8.25 -10.40 24.28
N THR A 86 7.97 -10.80 25.54
CA THR A 86 8.63 -11.96 26.15
C THR A 86 8.29 -13.26 25.41
N LYS A 87 9.12 -14.28 25.54
CA LYS A 87 8.68 -15.65 25.35
C LYS A 87 7.55 -15.98 26.35
N GLU A 88 6.91 -17.13 26.19
CA GLU A 88 5.98 -17.63 27.20
C GLU A 88 6.76 -18.01 28.46
N LEU A 89 6.42 -17.35 29.58
CA LEU A 89 7.04 -17.56 30.88
C LEU A 89 6.13 -18.42 31.76
N ALA A 90 6.63 -19.53 32.25
CA ALA A 90 5.96 -20.32 33.25
C ALA A 90 5.85 -19.55 34.59
N ALA A 91 5.01 -20.03 35.51
CA ALA A 91 4.89 -19.43 36.83
C ALA A 91 6.25 -19.36 37.55
N GLY A 92 6.68 -18.18 37.95
CA GLY A 92 7.98 -17.92 38.59
C GLY A 92 9.17 -17.78 37.65
N GLU A 93 9.00 -18.07 36.35
CA GLU A 93 10.05 -17.92 35.34
C GLU A 93 10.30 -16.42 35.03
N GLU A 94 11.55 -16.13 34.62
CA GLU A 94 11.95 -14.78 34.24
C GLU A 94 12.72 -14.78 32.92
N GLU A 95 12.72 -13.64 32.24
CA GLU A 95 13.48 -13.37 31.03
C GLU A 95 14.27 -12.08 31.16
N HIS A 96 15.53 -12.12 30.72
CA HIS A 96 16.37 -10.92 30.62
C HIS A 96 16.34 -10.38 29.22
N ILE A 97 15.96 -9.11 29.06
CA ILE A 97 15.80 -8.43 27.78
C ILE A 97 16.80 -7.27 27.75
N ILE A 98 17.53 -7.17 26.64
CA ILE A 98 18.41 -6.04 26.33
C ILE A 98 17.89 -5.37 25.06
N LEU A 99 17.64 -4.05 25.14
CA LEU A 99 17.27 -3.24 24.00
C LEU A 99 18.29 -2.13 23.78
N GLU A 100 18.79 -2.04 22.57
CA GLU A 100 19.62 -0.93 22.11
C GLU A 100 18.72 0.04 21.35
N ILE A 101 18.59 1.25 21.87
CA ILE A 101 17.65 2.26 21.35
C ILE A 101 18.45 3.39 20.71
N PRO A 102 18.38 3.55 19.39
CA PRO A 102 18.99 4.69 18.72
C PRO A 102 18.36 6.01 19.16
N LYS A 103 19.16 7.00 19.51
CA LYS A 103 18.68 8.29 20.01
C LYS A 103 17.89 9.09 18.98
N ASN A 104 18.08 8.85 17.68
CA ASN A 104 17.29 9.44 16.61
C ASN A 104 15.79 9.03 16.64
N THR A 105 15.45 7.93 17.35
CA THR A 105 14.07 7.46 17.53
C THR A 105 13.20 8.48 18.26
N PHE A 106 13.81 9.27 19.16
CA PHE A 106 13.12 10.29 19.95
C PHE A 106 13.71 11.71 19.78
N ALA A 107 14.44 11.95 18.70
CA ALA A 107 14.88 13.28 18.29
C ALA A 107 13.69 14.16 17.92
N SER A 108 13.82 15.46 18.15
CA SER A 108 12.80 16.46 17.79
C SER A 108 13.17 17.12 16.46
N TYR A 109 12.18 17.47 15.65
CA TYR A 109 12.41 18.19 14.39
C TYR A 109 12.19 19.69 14.58
N ASP A 110 13.18 20.49 14.19
CA ASP A 110 13.08 21.94 14.17
C ASP A 110 12.77 22.45 12.76
N ASP A 111 11.51 22.73 12.50
CA ASP A 111 11.04 23.34 11.24
C ASP A 111 11.16 24.85 11.22
N SER A 112 11.42 25.47 12.37
CA SER A 112 11.41 26.92 12.57
C SER A 112 12.78 27.57 12.59
N GLY A 113 13.82 26.80 12.90
CA GLY A 113 15.17 27.31 13.13
C GLY A 113 15.35 27.92 14.52
N VAL A 114 14.43 27.69 15.45
CA VAL A 114 14.52 28.26 16.84
C VAL A 114 15.72 27.71 17.61
N THR A 115 16.26 26.56 17.22
CA THR A 115 17.50 26.00 17.76
C THR A 115 18.76 26.58 17.12
N GLY A 116 18.64 27.43 16.10
CA GLY A 116 19.70 27.87 15.23
C GLY A 116 19.93 26.96 14.00
N HIS A 117 19.19 25.86 13.90
CA HIS A 117 19.29 24.86 12.84
C HIS A 117 17.90 24.52 12.29
N ARG A 118 17.50 25.19 11.23
CA ARG A 118 16.20 24.92 10.58
C ARG A 118 16.24 23.63 9.78
N ASP A 119 15.11 22.94 9.73
CA ASP A 119 14.88 21.70 8.99
C ASP A 119 15.84 20.56 9.40
N CYS A 120 16.05 20.41 10.72
CA CYS A 120 16.92 19.40 11.32
C CYS A 120 16.21 18.52 12.33
N PHE A 121 16.59 17.25 12.40
CA PHE A 121 16.40 16.46 13.60
C PHE A 121 17.50 16.77 14.62
N VAL A 122 17.10 17.07 15.84
CA VAL A 122 18.02 17.48 16.92
C VAL A 122 17.76 16.73 18.22
N LEU A 123 18.81 16.52 19.01
CA LEU A 123 18.72 16.22 20.42
C LEU A 123 18.95 17.51 21.21
N LEU A 124 17.99 17.87 22.04
CA LEU A 124 18.04 19.08 22.86
C LEU A 124 19.06 18.93 24.00
N GLU A 125 19.69 20.03 24.39
CA GLU A 125 20.52 20.07 25.59
C GLU A 125 19.69 19.87 26.86
N GLY A 126 20.16 19.01 27.76
CA GLY A 126 19.51 18.78 29.05
C GLY A 126 19.49 17.30 29.44
N THR A 127 18.63 16.95 30.38
CA THR A 127 18.53 15.57 30.88
C THR A 127 17.43 14.81 30.19
N TYR A 128 17.79 13.73 29.49
CA TYR A 128 16.87 12.73 29.00
C TYR A 128 16.59 11.68 30.08
N THR A 129 15.35 11.26 30.18
CA THR A 129 14.94 10.21 31.13
C THR A 129 14.27 9.07 30.38
N ILE A 130 14.69 7.85 30.68
CA ILE A 130 14.12 6.62 30.11
C ILE A 130 13.21 5.98 31.14
N TYR A 131 12.01 5.61 30.69
CA TYR A 131 10.99 4.90 31.46
C TYR A 131 10.75 3.53 30.85
N VAL A 132 10.53 2.52 31.67
CA VAL A 132 10.29 1.14 31.25
C VAL A 132 9.13 0.56 32.03
N GLY A 133 8.21 -0.12 31.36
CA GLY A 133 7.04 -0.75 31.97
C GLY A 133 6.22 -1.53 30.97
N THR A 134 4.96 -1.80 31.31
CA THR A 134 4.01 -2.57 30.50
C THR A 134 2.94 -1.70 29.84
N ASP A 135 2.92 -0.41 30.15
CA ASP A 135 2.11 0.64 29.53
C ASP A 135 2.70 2.03 29.84
N VAL A 136 2.20 3.06 29.16
CA VAL A 136 2.73 4.43 29.29
C VAL A 136 2.63 5.02 30.70
N ARG A 137 1.68 4.56 31.55
CA ARG A 137 1.49 5.06 32.93
C ARG A 137 2.23 4.27 33.97
N THR A 138 2.27 2.95 33.83
CA THR A 138 2.96 2.04 34.75
C THR A 138 4.48 2.06 34.57
N ALA A 139 4.97 2.53 33.41
CA ALA A 139 6.39 2.65 33.13
C ALA A 139 7.12 3.51 34.19
N GLN A 140 8.12 2.92 34.85
CA GLN A 140 8.94 3.52 35.89
C GLN A 140 10.24 4.07 35.33
N LYS A 141 10.82 5.06 36.01
CA LYS A 141 12.12 5.59 35.66
C LYS A 141 13.19 4.49 35.75
N ALA A 142 13.83 4.15 34.63
CA ALA A 142 14.91 3.18 34.53
C ALA A 142 16.30 3.85 34.55
N GLY A 143 16.41 5.09 34.06
CA GLY A 143 17.66 5.83 34.04
C GLY A 143 17.52 7.25 33.50
N SER A 144 18.59 8.01 33.62
CA SER A 144 18.70 9.36 33.05
C SER A 144 20.15 9.61 32.62
N TYR A 145 20.33 10.40 31.59
CA TYR A 145 21.67 10.84 31.14
C TYR A 145 21.62 12.30 30.66
N PRO A 146 22.73 13.05 30.81
CA PRO A 146 22.85 14.37 30.23
C PRO A 146 23.08 14.27 28.73
N GLN A 147 22.48 15.14 27.96
CA GLN A 147 22.68 15.26 26.52
C GLN A 147 23.12 16.69 26.19
N THR A 148 24.16 16.84 25.43
CA THR A 148 24.52 18.11 24.78
C THR A 148 23.66 18.31 23.55
N PHE A 149 23.45 19.56 23.15
CA PHE A 149 22.76 19.84 21.89
C PHE A 149 23.49 19.17 20.71
N THR A 150 22.74 18.41 19.92
CA THR A 150 23.31 17.64 18.81
C THR A 150 22.39 17.69 17.61
N VAL A 151 22.89 18.10 16.45
CA VAL A 151 22.20 17.92 15.16
C VAL A 151 22.39 16.48 14.70
N ILE A 152 21.29 15.75 14.57
CA ILE A 152 21.29 14.35 14.12
C ILE A 152 21.30 14.28 12.60
N GLU A 153 20.45 15.07 11.95
CA GLU A 153 20.29 15.05 10.49
C GLU A 153 19.79 16.40 10.01
N GLN A 154 20.48 16.98 9.01
CA GLN A 154 20.05 18.17 8.30
C GLN A 154 19.30 17.76 7.05
N LEU A 155 18.08 18.28 6.86
CA LEU A 155 17.21 17.97 5.73
C LEU A 155 16.88 19.22 4.94
N GLU A 156 16.11 19.05 3.85
CA GLU A 156 15.51 20.14 3.10
C GLU A 156 14.10 20.45 3.63
N GLU A 157 13.65 21.70 3.50
CA GLU A 157 12.25 22.05 3.73
C GLU A 157 11.36 21.25 2.75
N VAL A 158 10.29 20.65 3.27
CA VAL A 158 9.30 19.93 2.45
C VAL A 158 7.90 20.21 2.94
N CYS A 159 6.96 20.32 2.03
CA CYS A 159 5.51 20.41 2.32
C CYS A 159 5.14 21.45 3.39
N ALA A 160 5.89 22.53 3.56
CA ALA A 160 5.55 23.58 4.50
C ALA A 160 4.19 24.22 4.13
N PRO A 161 3.38 24.70 5.11
CA PRO A 161 2.12 25.35 4.84
C PRO A 161 2.29 26.60 3.96
N GLN A 162 1.34 26.85 3.07
CA GLN A 162 1.35 28.09 2.26
C GLN A 162 1.13 29.35 3.08
N LYS A 163 0.43 29.20 4.22
CA LYS A 163 0.19 30.27 5.19
C LYS A 163 0.42 29.75 6.58
N PRO A 164 1.03 30.51 7.48
CA PRO A 164 1.18 30.13 8.86
C PRO A 164 -0.17 29.83 9.52
N PHE A 165 -0.17 28.90 10.44
CA PHE A 165 -1.30 28.60 11.31
C PHE A 165 -0.83 28.33 12.73
N ALA A 166 -1.71 28.53 13.70
CA ALA A 166 -1.40 28.31 15.12
C ALA A 166 -1.35 26.81 15.43
N ARG A 167 -0.17 26.29 15.75
CA ARG A 167 0.03 24.91 16.23
C ARG A 167 0.08 24.87 17.76
N MET A 168 -0.39 23.76 18.33
CA MET A 168 -0.35 23.52 19.76
C MET A 168 1.09 23.34 20.23
N THR A 169 1.40 23.94 21.39
CA THR A 169 2.69 23.82 22.06
C THR A 169 2.49 23.56 23.56
N ARG A 170 3.51 23.04 24.23
CA ARG A 170 3.53 22.82 25.67
C ARG A 170 4.28 23.95 26.37
N LYS A 171 3.59 24.68 27.25
CA LYS A 171 4.17 25.73 28.09
C LYS A 171 4.57 25.16 29.47
N PRO A 172 5.38 25.86 30.26
CA PRO A 172 5.72 25.46 31.64
C PRO A 172 4.48 25.11 32.46
N GLY A 173 4.56 24.02 33.23
CA GLY A 173 3.44 23.51 34.00
C GLY A 173 2.44 22.67 33.21
N ASP A 174 2.85 22.17 32.03
CA ASP A 174 2.04 21.32 31.14
C ASP A 174 0.75 22.00 30.65
N VAL A 175 0.85 23.31 30.45
CA VAL A 175 -0.27 24.13 29.95
C VAL A 175 -0.22 24.19 28.42
N ILE A 176 -1.40 24.07 27.81
CA ILE A 176 -1.54 24.24 26.35
C ILE A 176 -1.23 25.69 25.95
N GLY A 177 -0.35 25.87 25.02
CA GLY A 177 -0.07 27.14 24.35
C GLY A 177 -0.15 26.98 22.85
N TYR A 178 0.13 28.06 22.13
CA TYR A 178 0.15 28.06 20.66
C TYR A 178 1.36 28.87 20.14
N SER A 179 1.83 28.47 18.96
CA SER A 179 2.81 29.22 18.18
C SER A 179 2.49 29.09 16.70
N ASP A 180 2.86 30.08 15.89
CA ASP A 180 2.67 29.98 14.44
C ASP A 180 3.66 28.99 13.83
N THR A 181 3.23 28.28 12.78
CA THR A 181 4.10 27.47 11.94
C THR A 181 4.90 28.36 11.00
N PRO A 182 6.09 27.91 10.56
CA PRO A 182 6.77 28.54 9.43
C PRO A 182 5.94 28.49 8.16
N GLU A 183 6.11 29.51 7.32
CA GLU A 183 5.56 29.57 5.96
C GLU A 183 6.54 28.91 4.97
N ARG A 184 6.00 28.38 3.87
CA ARG A 184 6.75 27.76 2.78
C ARG A 184 7.71 28.77 2.12
N ILE A 185 8.94 28.30 1.85
CA ILE A 185 9.96 29.11 1.17
C ILE A 185 9.90 28.88 -0.36
N TYR A 186 9.64 27.63 -0.79
CA TYR A 186 9.65 27.25 -2.21
C TYR A 186 8.23 26.99 -2.71
N GLY A 187 7.96 27.35 -3.97
CA GLY A 187 6.75 26.90 -4.66
C GLY A 187 6.71 25.38 -4.81
N PRO A 188 5.51 24.79 -4.93
CA PRO A 188 5.34 23.33 -4.94
C PRO A 188 6.00 22.63 -6.12
N TYR A 189 6.30 23.37 -7.19
CA TYR A 189 6.87 22.84 -8.45
C TYR A 189 8.25 23.41 -8.78
N ASP A 190 8.78 24.36 -7.97
CA ASP A 190 10.05 25.06 -8.26
C ASP A 190 11.26 24.14 -8.34
N ARG A 191 11.20 23.00 -7.63
CA ARG A 191 12.32 22.07 -7.49
C ARG A 191 12.21 20.82 -8.36
N VAL A 192 11.19 20.75 -9.25
CA VAL A 192 10.97 19.56 -10.10
C VAL A 192 12.12 19.41 -11.09
N GLU A 193 12.88 18.33 -10.94
CA GLU A 193 14.04 18.03 -11.78
C GLU A 193 13.64 17.50 -13.16
N LYS A 194 14.39 17.93 -14.18
CA LYS A 194 14.34 17.40 -15.53
C LYS A 194 15.64 16.64 -15.82
N PRO A 195 15.70 15.32 -15.54
CA PRO A 195 16.92 14.54 -15.75
C PRO A 195 17.30 14.48 -17.23
N ALA A 196 18.59 14.29 -17.48
CA ALA A 196 19.12 14.14 -18.83
C ALA A 196 18.47 12.92 -19.54
N GLU A 197 18.21 13.08 -20.82
CA GLU A 197 17.61 12.04 -21.64
C GLU A 197 18.63 10.98 -22.03
N ILE A 198 18.19 9.72 -22.01
CA ILE A 198 18.89 8.61 -22.64
C ILE A 198 18.47 8.59 -24.11
N SER A 199 19.42 8.72 -25.03
CA SER A 199 19.14 8.76 -26.47
C SER A 199 18.41 7.50 -26.93
N GLN A 200 17.32 7.67 -27.66
CA GLN A 200 16.55 6.56 -28.21
C GLN A 200 17.33 5.80 -29.27
N THR A 201 17.30 4.46 -29.19
CA THR A 201 18.02 3.59 -30.14
C THR A 201 17.09 2.82 -31.08
N GLY A 202 15.78 2.76 -30.78
CA GLY A 202 14.85 1.78 -31.35
C GLY A 202 15.15 0.36 -30.87
N ASP A 203 14.30 -0.61 -31.23
CA ASP A 203 14.46 -2.02 -30.83
C ASP A 203 15.78 -2.61 -31.35
N LYS A 204 16.67 -3.00 -30.46
CA LYS A 204 17.95 -3.66 -30.72
C LYS A 204 17.88 -5.17 -30.51
N GLY A 205 16.70 -5.70 -30.25
CA GLY A 205 16.49 -7.12 -29.95
C GLY A 205 16.70 -7.49 -28.48
N TYR A 206 17.03 -6.54 -27.60
CA TYR A 206 17.16 -6.82 -26.18
C TYR A 206 15.79 -6.96 -25.53
N ARG A 207 15.70 -7.85 -24.56
CA ARG A 207 14.49 -8.13 -23.77
C ARG A 207 14.76 -7.90 -22.28
N LEU A 208 13.74 -7.74 -21.47
CA LEU A 208 13.90 -7.42 -20.03
C LEU A 208 14.68 -8.53 -19.28
N GLU A 209 14.61 -9.78 -19.75
CA GLU A 209 15.42 -10.88 -19.23
C GLU A 209 16.93 -10.68 -19.41
N ASP A 210 17.36 -9.93 -20.43
CA ASP A 210 18.79 -9.62 -20.63
C ASP A 210 19.31 -8.66 -19.56
N VAL A 211 18.45 -7.78 -19.03
CA VAL A 211 18.76 -6.95 -17.86
C VAL A 211 18.80 -7.82 -16.58
N TYR A 212 17.82 -8.73 -16.41
CA TYR A 212 17.79 -9.67 -15.30
C TYR A 212 19.06 -10.52 -15.24
N ASP A 213 19.50 -11.03 -16.38
CA ASP A 213 20.72 -11.84 -16.53
C ASP A 213 22.01 -10.99 -16.55
N LYS A 214 21.90 -9.66 -16.37
CA LYS A 214 23.04 -8.72 -16.36
C LYS A 214 23.87 -8.70 -17.65
N LYS A 215 23.27 -9.04 -18.80
CA LYS A 215 23.91 -8.96 -20.12
C LYS A 215 23.98 -7.52 -20.62
N ILE A 216 23.00 -6.68 -20.25
CA ILE A 216 22.93 -5.26 -20.56
C ILE A 216 22.51 -4.45 -19.31
N SER A 217 22.72 -3.13 -19.33
CA SER A 217 22.22 -2.24 -18.29
C SER A 217 20.74 -1.90 -18.51
N MET A 218 20.08 -1.41 -17.46
CA MET A 218 18.70 -0.92 -17.53
C MET A 218 18.57 0.28 -18.49
N GLU A 219 19.54 1.18 -18.49
CA GLU A 219 19.58 2.34 -19.38
C GLU A 219 19.66 1.90 -20.86
N THR A 220 20.47 0.88 -21.17
CA THR A 220 20.54 0.28 -22.51
C THR A 220 19.21 -0.30 -22.93
N PHE A 221 18.49 -0.95 -22.01
CA PHE A 221 17.16 -1.49 -22.27
C PHE A 221 16.14 -0.37 -22.52
N VAL A 222 16.07 0.62 -21.64
CA VAL A 222 15.11 1.74 -21.71
C VAL A 222 15.35 2.61 -22.96
N ALA A 223 16.58 2.69 -23.46
CA ALA A 223 16.90 3.40 -24.69
C ALA A 223 16.14 2.86 -25.91
N GLN A 224 15.67 1.61 -25.89
CA GLN A 224 14.91 0.99 -26.99
C GLN A 224 13.45 1.42 -27.06
N LEU A 225 12.88 1.79 -25.90
CA LEU A 225 11.45 2.10 -25.76
C LEU A 225 11.09 3.40 -26.50
N SER A 226 9.93 3.41 -27.16
CA SER A 226 9.37 4.62 -27.78
C SER A 226 8.82 5.57 -26.72
N ASP A 227 8.49 6.80 -27.11
CA ASP A 227 7.84 7.77 -26.21
C ASP A 227 6.47 7.27 -25.76
N GLU A 228 5.74 6.62 -26.68
CA GLU A 228 4.46 5.99 -26.39
C GLU A 228 4.62 4.82 -25.40
N ASP A 229 5.63 3.96 -25.56
CA ASP A 229 5.90 2.87 -24.61
C ASP A 229 6.18 3.41 -23.20
N LEU A 230 6.95 4.49 -23.09
CA LEU A 230 7.26 5.14 -21.82
C LEU A 230 6.01 5.73 -21.17
N ILE A 231 5.12 6.35 -21.94
CA ILE A 231 3.82 6.87 -21.45
C ILE A 231 2.91 5.71 -21.06
N MET A 232 2.85 4.62 -21.84
CA MET A 232 2.02 3.46 -21.52
C MET A 232 2.47 2.74 -20.25
N LEU A 233 3.76 2.70 -19.96
CA LEU A 233 4.29 2.13 -18.69
C LEU A 233 3.76 2.84 -17.44
N PHE A 234 3.49 4.13 -17.51
CA PHE A 234 2.94 4.92 -16.40
C PHE A 234 1.50 4.53 -16.05
N ARG A 235 0.78 3.86 -16.94
CA ARG A 235 -0.65 3.60 -16.81
C ARG A 235 -0.92 2.22 -16.24
N GLY A 236 -1.64 2.16 -15.11
CA GLY A 236 -2.17 0.95 -14.54
C GLY A 236 -3.65 0.77 -14.89
N GLU A 237 -4.10 -0.48 -15.02
CA GLU A 237 -5.50 -0.86 -15.20
C GLU A 237 -6.07 -1.44 -13.91
N GLY A 238 -7.36 -1.27 -13.66
CA GLY A 238 -8.01 -1.68 -12.43
C GLY A 238 -8.48 -3.14 -12.40
N MET A 239 -9.39 -3.43 -11.45
CA MET A 239 -9.96 -4.77 -11.24
C MET A 239 -10.73 -5.33 -12.46
N CYS A 240 -10.96 -4.52 -13.47
CA CYS A 240 -11.53 -4.96 -14.74
C CYS A 240 -10.50 -5.50 -15.73
N SER A 241 -9.20 -5.44 -15.45
CA SER A 241 -8.18 -5.92 -16.37
C SER A 241 -8.17 -7.44 -16.46
N PRO A 242 -8.36 -8.02 -17.68
CA PRO A 242 -8.26 -9.46 -17.88
C PRO A 242 -6.80 -9.96 -17.97
N LYS A 243 -5.82 -9.08 -17.86
CA LYS A 243 -4.39 -9.36 -18.10
C LYS A 243 -3.69 -10.01 -16.92
N VAL A 244 -4.33 -9.98 -15.74
CA VAL A 244 -3.84 -10.53 -14.47
C VAL A 244 -4.88 -11.43 -13.81
N THR A 245 -4.59 -11.95 -12.63
CA THR A 245 -5.51 -12.82 -11.87
C THR A 245 -6.87 -12.13 -11.66
N PRO A 246 -7.98 -12.77 -12.04
CA PRO A 246 -9.31 -12.24 -11.89
C PRO A 246 -9.64 -11.86 -10.44
N GLY A 247 -10.39 -10.75 -10.28
CA GLY A 247 -10.84 -10.27 -8.97
C GLY A 247 -9.80 -9.52 -8.17
N THR A 248 -8.58 -9.35 -8.68
CA THR A 248 -7.54 -8.53 -8.07
C THR A 248 -7.73 -7.04 -8.36
N ALA A 249 -7.05 -6.19 -7.60
CA ALA A 249 -7.33 -4.75 -7.60
C ALA A 249 -6.79 -4.01 -8.82
N ALA A 250 -5.66 -4.44 -9.38
CA ALA A 250 -5.03 -3.75 -10.50
C ALA A 250 -4.01 -4.59 -11.27
N ALA A 251 -3.73 -4.14 -12.48
CA ALA A 251 -2.63 -4.57 -13.33
C ALA A 251 -1.77 -3.37 -13.74
N PHE A 252 -0.45 -3.53 -13.89
CA PHE A 252 0.46 -2.49 -14.34
C PHE A 252 1.67 -3.05 -15.08
N ALA A 253 2.58 -2.22 -15.56
CA ALA A 253 3.76 -2.55 -16.36
C ALA A 253 3.42 -3.11 -17.77
N GLY A 254 3.61 -4.38 -18.06
CA GLY A 254 3.48 -4.96 -19.41
C GLY A 254 2.03 -5.13 -19.88
N LEU A 255 1.26 -4.06 -19.95
CA LEU A 255 -0.17 -4.10 -20.28
C LEU A 255 -0.49 -4.05 -21.78
N THR A 256 0.44 -3.61 -22.62
CA THR A 256 0.21 -3.42 -24.04
C THR A 256 0.98 -4.44 -24.89
N PRO A 257 0.53 -4.75 -26.13
CA PRO A 257 1.26 -5.65 -27.00
C PRO A 257 2.70 -5.19 -27.28
N SER A 258 2.94 -3.88 -27.41
CA SER A 258 4.27 -3.31 -27.60
C SER A 258 5.18 -3.61 -26.41
N LEU A 259 4.75 -3.33 -25.18
CA LEU A 259 5.51 -3.64 -23.98
C LEU A 259 5.76 -5.14 -23.79
N ARG A 260 4.79 -5.98 -24.16
CA ARG A 260 4.92 -7.45 -24.11
C ARG A 260 5.98 -7.98 -25.09
N GLN A 261 6.19 -7.31 -26.24
CA GLN A 261 7.28 -7.66 -27.16
C GLN A 261 8.66 -7.54 -26.53
N PHE A 262 8.84 -6.61 -25.57
CA PHE A 262 10.06 -6.47 -24.79
C PHE A 262 10.15 -7.47 -23.62
N ARG A 263 9.19 -8.41 -23.50
CA ARG A 263 9.06 -9.36 -22.40
C ARG A 263 8.93 -8.68 -21.04
N ILE A 264 8.21 -7.59 -20.99
CA ILE A 264 7.79 -6.94 -19.76
C ILE A 264 6.49 -7.61 -19.32
N PRO A 265 6.45 -8.33 -18.18
CA PRO A 265 5.22 -8.97 -17.69
C PRO A 265 4.21 -7.94 -17.19
N ALA A 266 2.93 -8.32 -17.18
CA ALA A 266 1.92 -7.62 -16.43
C ALA A 266 2.05 -7.98 -14.95
N GLU A 267 2.16 -6.97 -14.11
CA GLU A 267 2.20 -7.08 -12.65
C GLU A 267 0.80 -7.05 -12.06
N CYS A 268 0.57 -7.82 -11.01
CA CYS A 268 -0.72 -7.96 -10.34
C CYS A 268 -0.67 -7.38 -8.92
N ALA A 269 -1.60 -6.46 -8.62
CA ALA A 269 -1.80 -5.94 -7.28
C ALA A 269 -3.16 -6.38 -6.72
N SER A 270 -3.18 -6.88 -5.47
CA SER A 270 -4.43 -7.20 -4.77
C SER A 270 -4.61 -6.35 -3.53
N ASP A 271 -5.83 -5.85 -3.31
CA ASP A 271 -6.18 -5.15 -2.07
C ASP A 271 -6.25 -6.13 -0.89
N GLY A 272 -6.17 -5.59 0.32
CA GLY A 272 -6.44 -6.35 1.53
C GLY A 272 -5.36 -6.31 2.60
N PRO A 273 -5.21 -5.19 3.37
CA PRO A 273 -4.39 -5.18 4.58
C PRO A 273 -4.79 -6.24 5.60
N SER A 274 -6.06 -6.68 5.57
CA SER A 274 -6.61 -7.73 6.44
C SER A 274 -6.87 -9.05 5.69
N GLY A 275 -6.03 -9.38 4.71
CA GLY A 275 -6.13 -10.58 3.86
C GLY A 275 -6.38 -10.22 2.40
N ILE A 276 -5.99 -11.13 1.49
CA ILE A 276 -6.09 -10.92 0.05
C ILE A 276 -7.56 -10.78 -0.35
N ARG A 277 -7.90 -9.69 -1.03
CA ARG A 277 -9.24 -9.46 -1.55
C ARG A 277 -9.34 -10.00 -2.98
N MET A 278 -10.24 -10.95 -3.19
CA MET A 278 -10.49 -11.60 -4.49
C MET A 278 -11.95 -11.38 -4.90
N ASP A 279 -12.23 -10.34 -5.69
CA ASP A 279 -13.59 -9.97 -6.13
C ASP A 279 -14.06 -10.80 -7.34
N CYS A 280 -13.75 -12.10 -7.35
CA CYS A 280 -14.13 -13.05 -8.39
C CYS A 280 -14.80 -14.32 -7.85
N GLY A 281 -15.00 -14.42 -6.53
CA GLY A 281 -15.52 -15.61 -5.88
C GLY A 281 -14.47 -16.62 -5.43
N THR A 282 -13.19 -16.41 -5.72
CA THR A 282 -12.09 -17.18 -5.12
C THR A 282 -11.96 -16.81 -3.66
N LYS A 283 -11.79 -17.79 -2.79
CA LYS A 283 -11.57 -17.58 -1.36
C LYS A 283 -10.09 -17.34 -1.08
N ALA A 284 -9.81 -16.47 -0.13
CA ALA A 284 -8.48 -16.26 0.45
C ALA A 284 -8.60 -16.17 1.98
N PHE A 285 -7.49 -16.35 2.69
CA PHE A 285 -7.50 -16.26 4.16
C PHE A 285 -7.73 -14.82 4.61
N SER A 286 -8.61 -14.66 5.60
CA SER A 286 -8.77 -13.41 6.32
C SER A 286 -7.71 -13.30 7.40
N LEU A 287 -7.08 -12.14 7.50
CA LEU A 287 -6.09 -11.81 8.53
C LEU A 287 -6.70 -10.95 9.65
N PRO A 288 -6.13 -10.97 10.84
CA PRO A 288 -6.42 -9.95 11.84
C PRO A 288 -6.21 -8.55 11.27
N ASN A 289 -7.05 -7.58 11.65
CA ASN A 289 -6.89 -6.22 11.19
C ASN A 289 -5.64 -5.53 11.77
N GLY A 290 -5.22 -4.42 11.15
CA GLY A 290 -3.99 -3.70 11.53
C GLY A 290 -3.94 -3.28 12.99
N THR A 291 -5.05 -2.79 13.53
CA THR A 291 -5.18 -2.41 14.96
C THR A 291 -4.91 -3.60 15.88
N LEU A 292 -5.50 -4.76 15.60
CA LEU A 292 -5.26 -5.98 16.38
C LEU A 292 -3.81 -6.44 16.31
N LEU A 293 -3.20 -6.39 15.11
CA LEU A 293 -1.78 -6.70 14.95
C LEU A 293 -0.90 -5.76 15.78
N GLY A 294 -1.20 -4.45 15.78
CA GLY A 294 -0.52 -3.46 16.62
C GLY A 294 -0.60 -3.77 18.12
N CYS A 295 -1.77 -4.17 18.59
CA CYS A 295 -1.99 -4.54 20.00
C CYS A 295 -1.15 -5.74 20.47
N THR A 296 -0.59 -6.52 19.57
CA THR A 296 0.29 -7.65 19.95
C THR A 296 1.66 -7.21 20.43
N PHE A 297 2.18 -6.06 19.98
CA PHE A 297 3.57 -5.61 20.18
C PHE A 297 4.60 -6.71 19.81
N ASN A 298 4.27 -7.57 18.83
CA ASN A 298 5.05 -8.74 18.49
C ASN A 298 5.41 -8.78 17.00
N CYS A 299 6.50 -8.10 16.64
CA CYS A 299 6.99 -8.04 15.26
C CYS A 299 7.29 -9.41 14.67
N GLU A 300 7.82 -10.36 15.46
CA GLU A 300 8.16 -11.69 14.96
C GLU A 300 6.91 -12.49 14.58
N LEU A 301 5.85 -12.46 15.40
CA LEU A 301 4.57 -13.09 15.06
C LEU A 301 3.97 -12.49 13.77
N VAL A 302 4.03 -11.16 13.64
CA VAL A 302 3.53 -10.46 12.45
C VAL A 302 4.35 -10.83 11.21
N ARG A 303 5.68 -10.91 11.33
CA ARG A 303 6.56 -11.35 10.24
C ARG A 303 6.21 -12.76 9.76
N GLN A 304 6.02 -13.72 10.66
CA GLN A 304 5.64 -15.09 10.33
C GLN A 304 4.27 -15.17 9.66
N LEU A 305 3.29 -14.41 10.15
CA LEU A 305 1.96 -14.35 9.56
C LEU A 305 2.01 -13.83 8.12
N TYR A 306 2.81 -12.80 7.86
CA TYR A 306 2.94 -12.23 6.52
C TYR A 306 3.87 -13.01 5.59
N GLU A 307 4.73 -13.87 6.10
CA GLU A 307 5.41 -14.89 5.29
C GLU A 307 4.41 -15.88 4.69
N MET A 308 3.46 -16.38 5.49
CA MET A 308 2.36 -17.23 4.99
C MET A 308 1.46 -16.49 3.99
N THR A 309 1.16 -15.21 4.27
CA THR A 309 0.39 -14.37 3.34
C THR A 309 1.12 -14.19 2.01
N GLY A 310 2.43 -14.00 2.04
CA GLY A 310 3.25 -13.88 0.83
C GLY A 310 3.25 -15.17 -0.02
N LEU A 311 3.23 -16.34 0.60
CA LEU A 311 3.04 -17.61 -0.11
C LEU A 311 1.66 -17.70 -0.76
N GLU A 312 0.60 -17.27 -0.07
CA GLU A 312 -0.75 -17.21 -0.64
C GLU A 312 -0.84 -16.24 -1.83
N LEU A 313 -0.18 -15.06 -1.76
CA LEU A 313 -0.06 -14.14 -2.89
C LEU A 313 0.53 -14.83 -4.11
N ARG A 314 1.65 -15.53 -3.95
CA ARG A 314 2.30 -16.26 -5.05
C ARG A 314 1.42 -17.35 -5.64
N LEU A 315 0.74 -18.14 -4.80
CA LEU A 315 -0.22 -19.16 -5.26
C LEU A 315 -1.34 -18.55 -6.11
N ASN A 316 -1.76 -17.32 -5.81
CA ASN A 316 -2.76 -16.58 -6.57
C ASN A 316 -2.18 -15.71 -7.71
N ARG A 317 -0.87 -15.79 -7.99
CA ARG A 317 -0.17 -14.94 -8.95
C ARG A 317 -0.42 -13.45 -8.73
N VAL A 318 -0.28 -13.03 -7.50
CA VAL A 318 -0.32 -11.63 -7.06
C VAL A 318 1.09 -11.21 -6.68
N ASP A 319 1.58 -10.13 -7.26
CA ASP A 319 2.96 -9.67 -7.09
C ASP A 319 3.11 -8.74 -5.89
N THR A 320 2.10 -7.90 -5.63
CA THR A 320 2.10 -6.99 -4.48
C THR A 320 0.74 -6.93 -3.77
N LEU A 321 0.78 -6.96 -2.44
CA LEU A 321 -0.36 -6.67 -1.58
C LEU A 321 -0.48 -5.16 -1.39
N LEU A 322 -1.67 -4.57 -1.53
CA LEU A 322 -1.92 -3.16 -1.21
C LEU A 322 -2.07 -2.98 0.30
N GLY A 323 -0.97 -3.04 0.97
CA GLY A 323 -0.76 -2.95 2.42
C GLY A 323 0.72 -3.12 2.76
N PRO A 324 1.11 -2.81 4.02
CA PRO A 324 0.32 -2.36 5.16
C PRO A 324 -0.18 -0.92 5.06
N GLY A 325 -1.30 -0.62 5.75
CA GLY A 325 -1.76 0.73 6.00
C GLY A 325 -1.01 1.35 7.20
N LEU A 326 -0.36 2.50 7.00
CA LEU A 326 0.55 3.10 7.99
C LEU A 326 0.11 4.49 8.48
N ASN A 327 -1.11 4.92 8.16
CA ASN A 327 -1.60 6.19 8.68
C ASN A 327 -1.92 6.09 10.17
N ILE A 328 -1.85 7.21 10.85
CA ILE A 328 -1.96 7.29 12.31
C ILE A 328 -3.41 7.32 12.76
N HIS A 329 -3.77 6.61 13.83
CA HIS A 329 -5.04 6.73 14.53
C HIS A 329 -5.15 8.10 15.24
N ARG A 330 -5.35 9.14 14.43
CA ARG A 330 -5.43 10.52 14.94
C ARG A 330 -6.79 10.82 15.57
N ASN A 331 -7.84 10.27 14.98
CA ASN A 331 -9.23 10.44 15.43
C ASN A 331 -9.88 9.05 15.53
N PRO A 332 -10.45 8.66 16.67
CA PRO A 332 -11.07 7.34 16.86
C PRO A 332 -12.27 7.11 15.93
N LEU A 333 -12.89 8.16 15.40
CA LEU A 333 -14.02 8.07 14.46
C LEU A 333 -13.59 7.97 12.97
N ASN A 334 -12.30 7.91 12.68
CA ASN A 334 -11.86 7.70 11.30
C ASN A 334 -12.25 6.30 10.81
N GLY A 335 -12.95 6.22 9.67
CA GLY A 335 -13.54 5.00 9.12
C GLY A 335 -12.56 3.90 8.72
N ARG A 336 -11.25 4.21 8.60
CA ARG A 336 -10.20 3.26 8.20
C ARG A 336 -9.20 2.92 9.32
N ASN A 337 -9.46 3.32 10.57
CA ASN A 337 -8.58 2.96 11.67
C ASN A 337 -8.39 1.44 11.83
N PHE A 338 -9.38 0.63 11.46
CA PHE A 338 -9.29 -0.83 11.55
C PHE A 338 -8.11 -1.40 10.74
N GLU A 339 -7.79 -0.84 9.57
CA GLU A 339 -6.69 -1.30 8.72
C GLU A 339 -5.34 -0.66 9.07
N TYR A 340 -5.36 0.46 9.79
CA TYR A 340 -4.15 1.11 10.31
C TYR A 340 -3.73 0.46 11.64
N ILE A 341 -2.54 0.76 12.12
CA ILE A 341 -1.91 -0.03 13.17
C ILE A 341 -2.07 0.63 14.55
N SER A 342 -1.73 1.91 14.69
CA SER A 342 -1.64 2.58 15.99
C SER A 342 -1.73 4.11 15.90
N GLU A 343 -1.96 4.76 17.02
CA GLU A 343 -1.74 6.20 17.23
C GLU A 343 -0.25 6.55 17.36
N ASP A 344 0.60 5.55 17.67
CA ASP A 344 2.04 5.75 17.80
C ASP A 344 2.77 5.43 16.49
N PRO A 345 3.57 6.38 15.94
CA PRO A 345 4.25 6.21 14.66
C PRO A 345 5.40 5.20 14.71
N PHE A 346 6.06 5.03 15.87
CA PHE A 346 7.14 4.05 16.01
C PHE A 346 6.59 2.62 15.98
N LEU A 347 5.55 2.33 16.76
CA LEU A 347 4.86 1.04 16.73
C LEU A 347 4.31 0.75 15.33
N THR A 348 3.66 1.75 14.71
CA THR A 348 3.14 1.63 13.33
C THR A 348 4.23 1.24 12.35
N GLY A 349 5.38 1.91 12.39
CA GLY A 349 6.50 1.64 11.49
C GLY A 349 7.13 0.26 11.71
N LYS A 350 7.35 -0.13 12.96
CA LYS A 350 7.93 -1.45 13.30
C LYS A 350 7.04 -2.61 12.86
N MET A 351 5.72 -2.50 13.09
CA MET A 351 4.76 -3.50 12.63
C MET A 351 4.64 -3.53 11.12
N GLY A 352 4.67 -2.37 10.45
CA GLY A 352 4.71 -2.27 9.00
C GLY A 352 5.97 -2.91 8.39
N ALA A 353 7.13 -2.64 8.97
CA ALA A 353 8.40 -3.26 8.56
C ALA A 353 8.35 -4.80 8.71
N ALA A 354 7.80 -5.31 9.81
CA ALA A 354 7.65 -6.74 10.04
C ALA A 354 6.74 -7.42 8.98
N GLN A 355 5.63 -6.77 8.59
CA GLN A 355 4.77 -7.25 7.51
C GLN A 355 5.53 -7.35 6.19
N LEU A 356 6.27 -6.29 5.81
CA LEU A 356 7.07 -6.27 4.58
C LEU A 356 8.18 -7.33 4.59
N GLN A 357 8.85 -7.53 5.73
CA GLN A 357 9.86 -8.57 5.88
C GLN A 357 9.27 -9.96 5.63
N GLY A 358 8.09 -10.26 6.20
CA GLY A 358 7.39 -11.53 5.98
C GLY A 358 7.05 -11.74 4.51
N LEU A 359 6.42 -10.77 3.85
CA LEU A 359 6.09 -10.84 2.42
C LEU A 359 7.34 -11.06 1.56
N ASN A 360 8.44 -10.36 1.88
CA ASN A 360 9.68 -10.47 1.13
C ASN A 360 10.37 -11.84 1.26
N ILE A 361 10.31 -12.49 2.43
CA ILE A 361 10.81 -13.86 2.63
C ILE A 361 10.10 -14.82 1.67
N ALA A 362 8.81 -14.66 1.47
CA ALA A 362 8.02 -15.45 0.52
C ALA A 362 8.24 -15.04 -0.95
N GLY A 363 9.04 -14.01 -1.23
CA GLY A 363 9.33 -13.50 -2.58
C GLY A 363 8.28 -12.54 -3.16
N SER A 364 7.28 -12.12 -2.37
CA SER A 364 6.28 -11.10 -2.71
C SER A 364 6.68 -9.74 -2.13
N THR A 365 5.81 -8.75 -2.24
CA THR A 365 6.01 -7.45 -1.57
C THR A 365 4.69 -6.83 -1.14
N GLY A 366 4.77 -5.80 -0.31
CA GLY A 366 3.64 -4.93 0.03
C GLY A 366 3.80 -3.54 -0.57
N THR A 367 2.67 -2.87 -0.74
CA THR A 367 2.55 -1.45 -1.10
C THR A 367 2.13 -0.68 0.12
N ILE A 368 3.06 0.01 0.79
CA ILE A 368 2.74 0.79 1.99
C ILE A 368 1.85 1.98 1.64
N LYS A 369 0.80 2.19 2.43
CA LYS A 369 -0.25 3.16 2.13
C LYS A 369 -0.82 3.85 3.38
N HIS A 370 -1.44 5.02 3.27
CA HIS A 370 -1.53 5.93 2.12
C HIS A 370 -0.58 7.11 2.36
N PHE A 371 0.38 7.29 1.52
CA PHE A 371 1.47 8.26 1.66
C PHE A 371 1.06 9.65 1.12
N ALA A 372 0.78 10.63 1.97
CA ALA A 372 0.78 10.59 3.41
C ALA A 372 -0.45 11.28 4.00
N ALA A 373 -0.64 11.10 5.32
CA ALA A 373 -1.62 11.84 6.10
C ALA A 373 -3.11 11.56 5.78
N ASN A 374 -3.47 10.36 5.32
CA ASN A 374 -4.87 9.95 5.16
C ASN A 374 -5.50 9.61 6.53
N ASN A 375 -5.76 10.64 7.34
CA ASN A 375 -6.28 10.48 8.70
C ASN A 375 -7.76 10.85 8.84
N GLN A 376 -8.46 11.05 7.70
CA GLN A 376 -9.88 11.36 7.60
C GLN A 376 -10.47 10.79 6.33
N GLU A 377 -11.59 10.06 6.43
CA GLU A 377 -12.30 9.49 5.28
C GLU A 377 -13.42 10.40 4.75
N THR A 378 -13.96 11.30 5.59
CA THR A 378 -14.97 12.28 5.15
C THR A 378 -14.34 13.23 4.14
N LYS A 379 -14.87 13.23 2.90
CA LYS A 379 -14.36 14.02 1.76
C LYS A 379 -12.87 13.78 1.48
N ARG A 380 -12.39 12.54 1.60
CA ARG A 380 -10.97 12.18 1.44
C ARG A 380 -10.35 12.59 0.11
N HIS A 381 -11.16 12.78 -0.94
CA HIS A 381 -10.71 13.23 -2.26
C HIS A 381 -10.52 14.76 -2.37
N GLU A 382 -10.96 15.54 -1.38
CA GLU A 382 -10.89 17.00 -1.38
C GLU A 382 -10.30 17.60 -0.11
N ALA A 383 -10.33 16.83 1.01
CA ALA A 383 -9.86 17.35 2.30
C ALA A 383 -8.35 17.58 2.30
N ASP A 384 -7.95 18.84 2.50
CA ASP A 384 -6.54 19.21 2.65
C ASP A 384 -6.07 18.96 4.08
N SER A 385 -4.99 18.22 4.23
CA SER A 385 -4.36 17.96 5.52
C SER A 385 -3.39 19.09 5.86
N ILE A 386 -3.85 20.05 6.69
CA ILE A 386 -3.04 21.19 7.15
C ILE A 386 -2.16 20.74 8.32
N ILE A 387 -0.85 20.65 8.10
CA ILE A 387 0.10 20.01 9.03
C ILE A 387 1.39 20.84 9.11
N SER A 388 1.95 21.05 10.32
CA SER A 388 3.30 21.60 10.46
C SER A 388 4.34 20.62 9.93
N VAL A 389 5.46 21.11 9.39
CA VAL A 389 6.54 20.21 8.90
C VAL A 389 7.07 19.34 10.03
N ARG A 390 7.15 19.88 11.25
CA ARG A 390 7.52 19.14 12.44
C ARG A 390 6.60 17.95 12.70
N ALA A 391 5.29 18.17 12.73
CA ALA A 391 4.32 17.09 12.92
C ALA A 391 4.33 16.10 11.76
N LEU A 392 4.51 16.59 10.54
CA LEU A 392 4.65 15.73 9.36
C LEU A 392 5.83 14.77 9.52
N ARG A 393 7.02 15.26 9.89
CA ARG A 393 8.25 14.46 10.07
C ARG A 393 8.22 13.56 11.31
N GLU A 394 7.75 14.06 12.47
CA GLU A 394 7.78 13.30 13.73
C GLU A 394 6.62 12.28 13.85
N ILE A 395 5.49 12.49 13.17
CA ILE A 395 4.27 11.70 13.35
C ILE A 395 3.83 11.03 12.04
N TYR A 396 3.45 11.81 11.02
CA TYR A 396 2.72 11.27 9.87
C TYR A 396 3.60 10.56 8.84
N LEU A 397 4.87 10.91 8.75
CA LEU A 397 5.87 10.27 7.90
C LEU A 397 6.69 9.19 8.63
N LYS A 398 6.78 9.25 9.97
CA LYS A 398 7.70 8.41 10.74
C LYS A 398 7.44 6.91 10.56
N GLY A 399 6.18 6.48 10.50
CA GLY A 399 5.83 5.08 10.26
C GLY A 399 6.28 4.61 8.87
N PHE A 400 6.15 5.45 7.85
CA PHE A 400 6.63 5.18 6.49
C PHE A 400 8.16 5.15 6.41
N GLU A 401 8.83 6.09 7.07
CA GLU A 401 10.29 6.12 7.16
C GLU A 401 10.86 4.80 7.69
N ILE A 402 10.31 4.31 8.82
CA ILE A 402 10.73 3.04 9.42
C ILE A 402 10.44 1.88 8.46
N ALA A 403 9.28 1.84 7.82
CA ALA A 403 8.92 0.79 6.88
C ALA A 403 9.82 0.78 5.64
N VAL A 404 10.29 1.93 5.18
CA VAL A 404 11.25 2.04 4.06
C VAL A 404 12.66 1.64 4.49
N LYS A 405 13.14 2.16 5.64
CA LYS A 405 14.53 1.96 6.07
C LYS A 405 14.78 0.59 6.71
N GLU A 406 13.81 0.02 7.42
CA GLU A 406 13.94 -1.26 8.14
C GLU A 406 13.18 -2.42 7.49
N GLY A 407 12.08 -2.12 6.74
CA GLY A 407 11.36 -3.07 5.92
C GLY A 407 11.86 -2.99 4.47
N PRO A 408 11.84 -4.10 3.71
CA PRO A 408 12.22 -4.07 2.30
C PRO A 408 11.08 -3.53 1.42
N ALA A 409 10.59 -2.31 1.69
CA ALA A 409 9.53 -1.68 0.92
C ALA A 409 9.95 -1.47 -0.54
N ARG A 410 9.16 -1.99 -1.48
CA ARG A 410 9.38 -1.85 -2.93
C ARG A 410 8.27 -1.08 -3.64
N SER A 411 7.17 -0.81 -2.94
CA SER A 411 6.03 -0.08 -3.48
C SER A 411 5.40 0.80 -2.41
N VAL A 412 4.98 2.01 -2.82
CA VAL A 412 4.29 3.01 -2.00
C VAL A 412 3.06 3.48 -2.76
N MET A 413 1.94 3.68 -2.06
CA MET A 413 0.73 4.28 -2.62
C MET A 413 0.50 5.65 -2.00
N THR A 414 0.34 6.69 -2.85
CA THR A 414 -0.01 8.04 -2.39
C THR A 414 -1.46 8.09 -1.93
N THR A 415 -1.79 9.08 -1.09
CA THR A 415 -3.19 9.30 -0.67
C THR A 415 -3.98 10.08 -1.72
N TYR A 416 -5.30 10.17 -1.54
CA TYR A 416 -6.18 10.95 -2.41
C TYR A 416 -6.01 12.46 -2.25
N GLY A 417 -5.95 12.93 -0.99
CA GLY A 417 -6.04 14.35 -0.67
C GLY A 417 -4.70 15.09 -0.75
N PRO A 418 -4.75 16.41 -0.73
CA PRO A 418 -3.56 17.24 -0.61
C PRO A 418 -2.99 17.29 0.82
N VAL A 419 -1.73 17.66 0.91
CA VAL A 419 -1.04 18.07 2.14
C VAL A 419 -0.57 19.50 1.95
N ASN A 420 -1.04 20.41 2.81
CA ASN A 420 -0.73 21.82 2.75
C ASN A 420 -0.92 22.42 1.34
N GLY A 421 -2.04 22.06 0.69
CA GLY A 421 -2.46 22.57 -0.62
C GLY A 421 -1.82 21.87 -1.82
N VAL A 422 -0.97 20.86 -1.64
CA VAL A 422 -0.34 20.11 -2.74
C VAL A 422 -0.86 18.67 -2.77
N TRP A 423 -1.44 18.27 -3.89
CA TRP A 423 -1.93 16.89 -4.11
C TRP A 423 -0.78 15.88 -3.99
N THR A 424 -0.93 14.89 -3.12
CA THR A 424 0.16 13.97 -2.78
C THR A 424 0.66 13.18 -3.98
N ALA A 425 -0.22 12.80 -4.91
CA ALA A 425 0.16 12.13 -6.15
C ALA A 425 1.10 12.98 -7.04
N GLY A 426 0.95 14.31 -7.02
CA GLY A 426 1.80 15.27 -7.75
C GLY A 426 2.85 15.98 -6.88
N SER A 427 3.04 15.55 -5.63
CA SER A 427 3.97 16.21 -4.70
C SER A 427 5.41 15.76 -4.93
N TYR A 428 6.22 16.63 -5.53
CA TYR A 428 7.66 16.39 -5.68
C TYR A 428 8.37 16.30 -4.32
N ASP A 429 7.94 17.09 -3.35
CA ASP A 429 8.48 17.08 -1.98
C ASP A 429 8.31 15.68 -1.34
N LEU A 430 7.12 15.10 -1.41
CA LEU A 430 6.87 13.78 -0.83
C LEU A 430 7.51 12.66 -1.65
N ASN A 431 7.23 12.60 -2.95
CA ASN A 431 7.56 11.44 -3.77
C ASN A 431 9.04 11.40 -4.17
N THR A 432 9.70 12.56 -4.26
CA THR A 432 11.11 12.65 -4.64
C THR A 432 12.00 13.03 -3.47
N ILE A 433 11.78 14.18 -2.80
CA ILE A 433 12.70 14.64 -1.77
C ILE A 433 12.63 13.71 -0.56
N VAL A 434 11.47 13.57 0.07
CA VAL A 434 11.32 12.75 1.27
C VAL A 434 11.60 11.28 0.98
N LEU A 435 10.89 10.70 0.02
CA LEU A 435 10.89 9.27 -0.18
C LEU A 435 12.22 8.78 -0.78
N ARG A 436 12.73 9.46 -1.81
CA ARG A 436 13.91 8.99 -2.55
C ARG A 436 15.22 9.61 -2.07
N LYS A 437 15.28 10.94 -1.88
CA LYS A 437 16.52 11.59 -1.46
C LYS A 437 16.80 11.37 0.03
N ASP A 438 15.82 11.62 0.91
CA ASP A 438 16.04 11.50 2.36
C ASP A 438 16.07 10.04 2.83
N TRP A 439 15.19 9.16 2.29
CA TRP A 439 15.08 7.78 2.77
C TRP A 439 15.73 6.74 1.87
N GLY A 440 16.18 7.10 0.66
CA GLY A 440 16.84 6.19 -0.27
C GLY A 440 15.91 5.16 -0.91
N PHE A 441 14.60 5.42 -0.99
CA PHE A 441 13.64 4.52 -1.61
C PHE A 441 13.89 4.37 -3.11
N SER A 442 13.99 3.12 -3.57
CA SER A 442 14.27 2.78 -4.98
C SER A 442 13.15 1.99 -5.66
N GLY A 443 11.99 1.85 -5.01
CA GLY A 443 10.83 1.16 -5.55
C GLY A 443 9.92 2.05 -6.40
N ILE A 444 8.70 1.57 -6.66
CA ILE A 444 7.65 2.32 -7.36
C ILE A 444 6.77 3.12 -6.39
N VAL A 445 6.30 4.26 -6.86
CA VAL A 445 5.19 5.01 -6.27
C VAL A 445 3.99 4.88 -7.20
N MET A 446 2.87 4.40 -6.67
CA MET A 446 1.59 4.36 -7.38
C MET A 446 0.59 5.31 -6.73
N THR A 447 -0.40 5.77 -7.49
CA THR A 447 -1.51 6.53 -6.93
C THR A 447 -2.49 5.63 -6.19
N ASP A 448 -3.30 6.19 -5.29
CA ASP A 448 -4.59 5.60 -4.98
C ASP A 448 -5.52 5.71 -6.21
N TRP A 449 -6.65 4.95 -6.23
CA TRP A 449 -7.53 4.82 -7.41
C TRP A 449 -8.20 6.14 -7.76
N TRP A 450 -7.98 6.61 -9.00
CA TRP A 450 -8.49 7.89 -9.51
C TRP A 450 -8.03 9.12 -8.70
N ALA A 451 -6.84 9.06 -8.12
CA ALA A 451 -6.25 10.21 -7.44
C ALA A 451 -6.15 11.42 -8.40
N LYS A 452 -6.28 12.60 -7.82
CA LYS A 452 -6.22 13.86 -8.55
C LYS A 452 -4.84 14.52 -8.41
N ALA A 453 -4.50 15.35 -9.38
CA ALA A 453 -3.49 16.39 -9.26
C ALA A 453 -3.98 17.65 -9.95
N ASN A 454 -3.19 18.70 -9.91
CA ASN A 454 -3.48 19.95 -10.63
C ASN A 454 -2.18 20.53 -11.21
N HIS A 455 -2.28 21.16 -12.35
CA HIS A 455 -1.28 22.14 -12.76
C HIS A 455 -1.37 23.36 -11.87
N GLU A 456 -0.27 24.07 -11.68
CA GLU A 456 -0.22 25.24 -10.80
C GLU A 456 -1.31 26.27 -11.15
N GLY A 457 -2.08 26.67 -10.14
CA GLY A 457 -3.19 27.62 -10.29
C GLY A 457 -4.43 27.09 -11.01
N GLN A 458 -4.48 25.80 -11.40
CA GLN A 458 -5.62 25.17 -12.06
C GLN A 458 -6.41 24.27 -11.12
N PRO A 459 -7.69 23.98 -11.41
CA PRO A 459 -8.46 22.98 -10.70
C PRO A 459 -7.83 21.57 -10.81
N SER A 460 -8.06 20.73 -9.80
CA SER A 460 -7.59 19.34 -9.82
C SER A 460 -8.48 18.46 -10.70
N ASP A 461 -7.85 17.51 -11.39
CA ASP A 461 -8.54 16.52 -12.22
C ASP A 461 -7.82 15.15 -12.13
N PRO A 462 -8.53 14.02 -12.18
CA PRO A 462 -7.90 12.69 -12.20
C PRO A 462 -7.18 12.36 -13.52
N ARG A 463 -7.28 13.21 -14.53
CA ARG A 463 -6.60 13.04 -15.83
C ARG A 463 -5.29 13.85 -15.94
N ILE A 464 -4.91 14.57 -14.90
CA ILE A 464 -3.64 15.31 -14.84
C ILE A 464 -2.55 14.36 -14.36
N HIS A 465 -1.95 13.61 -15.30
CA HIS A 465 -0.92 12.63 -15.03
C HIS A 465 0.50 13.19 -15.20
N ALA A 466 0.69 14.19 -16.04
CA ALA A 466 2.03 14.75 -16.32
C ALA A 466 2.72 15.28 -15.06
N VAL A 467 1.98 15.99 -14.20
CA VAL A 467 2.49 16.49 -12.91
C VAL A 467 2.86 15.35 -11.98
N MET A 468 2.06 14.27 -11.97
CA MET A 468 2.35 13.08 -11.16
C MET A 468 3.64 12.40 -11.63
N ALA A 469 3.79 12.18 -12.94
CA ALA A 469 4.99 11.59 -13.53
C ALA A 469 6.24 12.44 -13.26
N ALA A 470 6.13 13.76 -13.38
CA ALA A 470 7.22 14.69 -13.08
C ALA A 470 7.66 14.62 -11.61
N ALA A 471 6.73 14.37 -10.68
CA ALA A 471 6.99 14.21 -9.24
C ALA A 471 7.51 12.82 -8.85
N GLN A 472 7.75 11.90 -9.80
CA GLN A 472 8.11 10.50 -9.57
C GLN A 472 7.03 9.68 -8.85
N ASN A 473 5.77 9.98 -9.08
CA ASN A 473 4.73 8.98 -8.99
C ASN A 473 4.84 8.15 -10.28
N ASP A 474 5.17 6.86 -10.17
CA ASP A 474 5.60 6.08 -11.32
C ASP A 474 4.43 5.41 -12.05
N VAL A 475 3.34 5.10 -11.34
CA VAL A 475 2.18 4.39 -11.90
C VAL A 475 0.88 5.05 -11.46
N TYR A 476 0.05 5.42 -12.44
CA TYR A 476 -1.31 5.92 -12.17
C TYR A 476 -2.32 4.76 -12.07
N MET A 477 -3.07 4.73 -11.02
CA MET A 477 -4.17 3.79 -10.78
C MET A 477 -5.52 4.54 -10.79
N VAL A 478 -6.47 4.27 -11.68
CA VAL A 478 -6.44 3.30 -12.75
C VAL A 478 -6.94 3.95 -14.03
N THR A 479 -6.39 3.53 -15.16
CA THR A 479 -6.86 3.96 -16.49
C THR A 479 -7.88 2.98 -17.07
N ALA A 480 -8.57 3.42 -18.12
CA ALA A 480 -9.54 2.59 -18.84
C ALA A 480 -8.87 1.52 -19.70
N ASP A 481 -7.87 1.93 -20.45
CA ASP A 481 -7.04 1.12 -21.32
C ASP A 481 -5.68 1.80 -21.39
N ALA A 482 -4.62 1.09 -21.04
CA ALA A 482 -3.27 1.64 -21.05
C ALA A 482 -2.82 2.14 -22.44
N GLN A 483 -3.41 1.61 -23.52
CA GLN A 483 -3.10 1.99 -24.91
C GLN A 483 -3.76 3.30 -25.35
N ASP A 484 -4.83 3.75 -24.68
CA ASP A 484 -5.55 4.96 -25.09
C ASP A 484 -4.73 6.21 -24.73
N MET A 485 -4.11 6.81 -25.73
CA MET A 485 -3.25 8.00 -25.57
C MET A 485 -4.03 9.31 -25.38
N GLN A 486 -5.37 9.29 -25.46
CA GLN A 486 -6.24 10.46 -25.34
C GLN A 486 -6.93 10.59 -23.98
N GLN A 487 -6.70 9.64 -23.07
CA GLN A 487 -7.43 9.60 -21.80
C GLN A 487 -6.89 10.52 -20.70
N ASP A 488 -5.67 11.08 -20.89
CA ASP A 488 -4.97 11.96 -19.95
C ASP A 488 -4.12 13.02 -20.68
N ASP A 489 -3.45 13.87 -19.91
CA ASP A 489 -2.67 15.00 -20.42
C ASP A 489 -1.21 14.67 -20.79
N MET A 490 -0.74 13.43 -20.57
CA MET A 490 0.69 13.10 -20.69
C MET A 490 1.26 13.36 -22.07
N LEU A 491 0.55 12.92 -23.13
CA LEU A 491 1.02 13.11 -24.51
C LEU A 491 1.05 14.60 -24.88
N GLU A 492 0.03 15.37 -24.48
CA GLU A 492 -0.06 16.80 -24.74
C GLU A 492 1.06 17.57 -24.02
N GLU A 493 1.27 17.27 -22.73
CA GLU A 493 2.30 17.95 -21.93
C GLU A 493 3.72 17.52 -22.35
N PHE A 494 3.90 16.28 -22.83
CA PHE A 494 5.14 15.82 -23.46
C PHE A 494 5.43 16.59 -24.75
N GLN A 495 4.45 16.75 -25.62
CA GLN A 495 4.60 17.52 -26.89
C GLN A 495 4.89 19.00 -26.65
N LYS A 496 4.37 19.58 -25.56
CA LYS A 496 4.67 20.97 -25.13
C LYS A 496 6.06 21.10 -24.47
N GLY A 497 6.74 20.01 -24.11
CA GLY A 497 8.00 20.01 -23.37
C GLY A 497 7.89 20.30 -21.88
N ASN A 498 6.67 20.27 -21.33
CA ASN A 498 6.42 20.39 -19.88
C ASN A 498 6.77 19.08 -19.16
N LEU A 499 6.46 17.94 -19.77
CA LEU A 499 6.93 16.61 -19.38
C LEU A 499 8.06 16.19 -20.34
N THR A 500 9.20 15.74 -19.81
CA THR A 500 10.38 15.39 -20.63
C THR A 500 10.56 13.89 -20.79
N ARG A 501 11.23 13.45 -21.86
CA ARG A 501 11.61 12.04 -22.05
C ARG A 501 12.46 11.51 -20.90
N GLY A 502 13.39 12.33 -20.36
CA GLY A 502 14.21 11.95 -19.21
C GLY A 502 13.38 11.67 -17.96
N GLN A 503 12.30 12.42 -17.72
CA GLN A 503 11.36 12.14 -16.61
C GLN A 503 10.60 10.82 -16.82
N LEU A 504 10.11 10.57 -18.03
CA LEU A 504 9.45 9.30 -18.38
C LEU A 504 10.40 8.10 -18.27
N GLN A 505 11.64 8.23 -18.75
CA GLN A 505 12.67 7.18 -18.64
C GLN A 505 13.03 6.89 -17.19
N ARG A 506 13.13 7.90 -16.34
CA ARG A 506 13.36 7.73 -14.89
C ARG A 506 12.24 6.92 -14.25
N ASN A 507 10.99 7.22 -14.56
CA ASN A 507 9.84 6.46 -14.03
C ASN A 507 9.81 5.04 -14.59
N ALA A 508 10.11 4.85 -15.89
CA ALA A 508 10.24 3.53 -16.50
C ALA A 508 11.32 2.68 -15.82
N ILE A 509 12.47 3.27 -15.48
CA ILE A 509 13.55 2.59 -14.74
C ILE A 509 13.04 2.12 -13.37
N ASN A 510 12.30 2.96 -12.63
CA ASN A 510 11.73 2.58 -11.33
C ASN A 510 10.75 1.40 -11.47
N ILE A 511 9.85 1.46 -12.46
CA ILE A 511 8.88 0.39 -12.73
C ILE A 511 9.59 -0.91 -13.10
N LEU A 512 10.54 -0.86 -14.03
CA LEU A 512 11.24 -2.05 -14.51
C LEU A 512 12.15 -2.67 -13.44
N GLN A 513 12.75 -1.87 -12.56
CA GLN A 513 13.48 -2.37 -11.39
C GLN A 513 12.58 -3.11 -10.40
N PHE A 514 11.33 -2.67 -10.25
CA PHE A 514 10.31 -3.39 -9.47
C PHE A 514 9.98 -4.73 -10.15
N VAL A 515 9.68 -4.71 -11.46
CA VAL A 515 9.35 -5.89 -12.26
C VAL A 515 10.45 -6.95 -12.19
N LEU A 516 11.73 -6.56 -12.31
CA LEU A 516 12.86 -7.50 -12.22
C LEU A 516 12.93 -8.27 -10.88
N LYS A 517 12.27 -7.79 -9.84
CA LYS A 517 12.24 -8.42 -8.50
C LYS A 517 10.90 -9.07 -8.19
N SER A 518 9.97 -9.07 -9.14
CA SER A 518 8.62 -9.59 -8.94
C SER A 518 8.50 -11.09 -9.26
N PRO A 519 7.51 -11.78 -8.70
CA PRO A 519 7.13 -13.13 -9.14
C PRO A 519 6.73 -13.18 -10.62
N ALA A 520 6.05 -12.15 -11.15
CA ALA A 520 5.63 -12.10 -12.55
C ALA A 520 6.82 -12.23 -13.51
N MET A 521 7.97 -11.63 -13.20
CA MET A 521 9.19 -11.78 -14.01
C MET A 521 9.72 -13.22 -14.02
N LEU A 522 9.66 -13.92 -12.88
CA LEU A 522 10.06 -15.33 -12.80
C LEU A 522 9.13 -16.22 -13.64
N TYR A 523 7.84 -15.93 -13.68
CA TYR A 523 6.87 -16.60 -14.53
C TYR A 523 7.11 -16.33 -16.01
N GLU A 524 7.42 -15.09 -16.38
CA GLU A 524 7.72 -14.69 -17.76
C GLU A 524 8.97 -15.42 -18.31
N MET A 525 9.93 -15.72 -17.43
CA MET A 525 11.17 -16.43 -17.79
C MET A 525 11.10 -17.94 -17.63
N ASP A 526 9.95 -18.52 -17.26
CA ASP A 526 9.79 -19.95 -16.92
C ASP A 526 10.73 -20.43 -15.79
N ARG A 527 11.10 -19.54 -14.86
CA ARG A 527 11.98 -19.83 -13.71
C ARG A 527 11.20 -20.03 -12.42
N ILE A 528 10.13 -20.82 -12.45
CA ILE A 528 9.26 -21.13 -11.31
C ILE A 528 9.65 -22.49 -10.72
N SER A 529 9.47 -22.63 -9.39
CA SER A 529 9.74 -23.93 -8.76
C SER A 529 8.67 -25.00 -9.14
N PRO A 530 9.08 -26.26 -9.31
CA PRO A 530 8.14 -27.35 -9.56
C PRO A 530 7.10 -27.54 -8.44
N GLU A 531 7.47 -27.25 -7.17
CA GLU A 531 6.56 -27.30 -6.04
C GLU A 531 5.43 -26.29 -6.17
N GLU A 532 5.74 -25.06 -6.53
CA GLU A 532 4.75 -23.98 -6.74
C GLU A 532 3.77 -24.31 -7.87
N LEU A 533 4.20 -25.04 -8.90
CA LEU A 533 3.34 -25.54 -9.97
C LEU A 533 2.42 -26.70 -9.52
N LYS A 534 2.85 -27.54 -8.56
CA LYS A 534 2.06 -28.67 -8.06
C LYS A 534 0.89 -28.20 -7.20
N ASP A 535 1.09 -27.25 -6.31
CA ASP A 535 0.07 -26.81 -5.36
C ASP A 535 -1.16 -26.21 -6.04
N ARG A 536 -0.99 -25.61 -7.22
CA ARG A 536 -2.10 -25.12 -8.04
C ARG A 536 -3.03 -26.20 -8.57
N LYS A 537 -2.54 -27.41 -8.80
CA LYS A 537 -3.33 -28.52 -9.35
C LYS A 537 -4.20 -29.20 -8.28
N ASN A 538 -3.94 -28.94 -7.01
CA ASN A 538 -4.57 -29.65 -5.87
C ASN A 538 -5.59 -28.80 -5.11
N ALA A 539 -5.93 -27.59 -5.58
CA ALA A 539 -7.01 -26.79 -4.98
C ALA A 539 -8.32 -27.58 -5.01
N ALA A 540 -8.92 -27.79 -3.83
CA ALA A 540 -10.18 -28.51 -3.69
C ALA A 540 -11.28 -27.82 -4.49
N LYS A 541 -11.99 -28.58 -5.31
CA LYS A 541 -13.16 -28.11 -6.06
C LYS A 541 -14.39 -28.42 -5.23
N ASP A 542 -15.11 -27.40 -4.79
CA ASP A 542 -16.48 -27.56 -4.30
C ASP A 542 -17.41 -27.70 -5.52
N ASP A 543 -17.89 -28.88 -5.78
CA ASP A 543 -18.88 -29.08 -6.84
C ASP A 543 -20.24 -28.54 -6.39
N PRO A 544 -20.88 -27.64 -7.17
CA PRO A 544 -22.16 -27.07 -6.82
C PRO A 544 -23.31 -28.10 -6.96
N ASP A 545 -24.40 -27.87 -6.22
CA ASP A 545 -25.63 -28.66 -6.34
C ASP A 545 -26.35 -28.33 -7.66
N VAL A 546 -26.01 -29.05 -8.72
CA VAL A 546 -26.60 -28.87 -10.07
C VAL A 546 -28.11 -29.11 -10.12
N SER A 547 -28.70 -29.80 -9.12
CA SER A 547 -30.13 -30.08 -9.10
C SER A 547 -31.01 -28.83 -8.98
N LYS A 548 -30.47 -27.75 -8.46
CA LYS A 548 -31.13 -26.45 -8.23
C LYS A 548 -30.86 -25.41 -9.31
N MET A 549 -30.09 -25.76 -10.33
CA MET A 549 -29.72 -24.82 -11.38
C MET A 549 -30.79 -24.72 -12.48
N MET A 550 -30.88 -23.55 -13.09
CA MET A 550 -31.62 -23.36 -14.35
C MET A 550 -30.93 -24.17 -15.45
N LYS A 551 -31.73 -24.88 -16.27
CA LYS A 551 -31.18 -25.75 -17.32
C LYS A 551 -31.41 -25.11 -18.68
N PHE A 552 -30.37 -25.09 -19.50
CA PHE A 552 -30.37 -24.60 -20.86
C PHE A 552 -29.71 -25.62 -21.78
N VAL A 553 -30.32 -25.87 -22.92
CA VAL A 553 -29.83 -26.79 -23.95
C VAL A 553 -29.49 -26.01 -25.20
N ALA A 554 -28.34 -26.32 -25.79
CA ALA A 554 -27.92 -25.72 -27.06
C ALA A 554 -28.90 -26.04 -28.18
N ASP A 555 -29.17 -25.07 -29.05
CA ASP A 555 -29.95 -25.24 -30.28
C ASP A 555 -29.25 -26.15 -31.30
N GLU A 556 -29.88 -26.38 -32.48
CA GLU A 556 -29.26 -27.21 -33.52
C GLU A 556 -27.92 -26.68 -34.00
N GLN A 557 -27.71 -25.38 -33.93
CA GLN A 557 -26.45 -24.70 -34.30
C GLN A 557 -25.42 -24.69 -33.14
N GLY A 558 -25.80 -25.19 -31.96
CA GLY A 558 -24.94 -25.20 -30.78
C GLY A 558 -24.99 -23.93 -29.94
N ASN A 559 -25.95 -23.01 -30.17
CA ASN A 559 -26.02 -21.75 -29.44
C ASN A 559 -26.95 -21.85 -28.22
N ILE A 560 -26.65 -21.05 -27.20
CA ILE A 560 -27.49 -20.88 -25.99
C ILE A 560 -27.69 -19.39 -25.75
N ARG A 561 -28.97 -18.99 -25.44
CA ARG A 561 -29.28 -17.62 -25.03
C ARG A 561 -30.08 -17.63 -23.73
N ILE A 562 -29.66 -16.81 -22.78
CA ILE A 562 -30.25 -16.72 -21.45
C ILE A 562 -30.62 -15.26 -21.17
N SER A 563 -31.92 -15.00 -20.83
CA SER A 563 -32.33 -13.65 -20.40
C SER A 563 -31.73 -13.30 -19.04
N GLY A 564 -31.34 -12.04 -18.87
CA GLY A 564 -30.90 -11.48 -17.59
C GLY A 564 -32.01 -10.91 -16.72
N ASP A 565 -33.27 -11.07 -17.14
CA ASP A 565 -34.42 -10.52 -16.41
C ASP A 565 -34.51 -11.08 -14.99
N GLY A 566 -34.61 -10.19 -14.00
CA GLY A 566 -34.74 -10.54 -12.60
C GLY A 566 -33.47 -11.00 -11.91
N TRP A 567 -32.29 -10.91 -12.55
CA TRP A 567 -31.04 -11.27 -11.92
C TRP A 567 -30.66 -10.27 -10.82
N ASP A 568 -30.20 -10.82 -9.67
CA ASP A 568 -29.57 -10.03 -8.61
C ASP A 568 -28.08 -9.86 -8.96
N THR A 569 -27.71 -8.65 -9.37
CA THR A 569 -26.36 -8.29 -9.82
C THR A 569 -25.58 -7.49 -8.77
N HIS A 570 -25.98 -7.55 -7.50
CA HIS A 570 -25.20 -6.94 -6.43
C HIS A 570 -23.86 -7.64 -6.25
N GLN A 571 -22.89 -6.90 -5.73
CA GLN A 571 -21.58 -7.44 -5.41
C GLN A 571 -21.67 -8.74 -4.59
N GLY A 572 -20.91 -9.75 -5.00
CA GLY A 572 -20.87 -11.06 -4.36
C GLY A 572 -22.00 -12.00 -4.75
N LYS A 573 -22.92 -11.58 -5.64
CA LYS A 573 -23.99 -12.45 -6.14
C LYS A 573 -23.50 -13.35 -7.26
N GLU A 574 -24.11 -14.54 -7.32
CA GLU A 574 -23.81 -15.56 -8.32
C GLU A 574 -25.07 -15.94 -9.09
N ILE A 575 -24.92 -16.10 -10.40
CA ILE A 575 -25.93 -16.73 -11.26
C ILE A 575 -25.39 -18.09 -11.68
N LEU A 576 -26.18 -19.14 -11.40
CA LEU A 576 -25.82 -20.52 -11.69
C LEU A 576 -26.73 -21.09 -12.75
N ALA A 577 -26.16 -21.81 -13.73
CA ALA A 577 -26.92 -22.51 -14.76
C ALA A 577 -26.25 -23.83 -15.17
N ASP A 578 -27.06 -24.85 -15.48
CA ASP A 578 -26.65 -26.09 -16.11
C ASP A 578 -26.82 -25.94 -17.64
N LEU A 579 -25.72 -26.02 -18.37
CA LEU A 579 -25.68 -25.83 -19.82
C LEU A 579 -25.37 -27.17 -20.50
N ASP A 580 -26.26 -27.66 -21.35
CA ASP A 580 -25.98 -28.80 -22.23
C ASP A 580 -25.39 -28.28 -23.55
N MET A 581 -24.06 -28.41 -23.69
CA MET A 581 -23.26 -27.78 -24.75
C MET A 581 -22.69 -28.82 -25.71
N LYS A 582 -22.41 -28.42 -26.94
CA LYS A 582 -21.66 -29.19 -27.94
C LYS A 582 -20.15 -28.93 -27.79
N ALA A 583 -19.31 -29.91 -28.21
CA ALA A 583 -17.87 -29.68 -28.28
C ALA A 583 -17.52 -28.59 -29.29
N GLY A 584 -16.60 -27.69 -28.93
CA GLY A 584 -16.06 -26.67 -29.82
C GLY A 584 -15.65 -25.38 -29.11
N SER A 585 -15.26 -24.41 -29.90
CA SER A 585 -14.95 -23.05 -29.43
C SER A 585 -16.21 -22.20 -29.33
N TYR A 586 -16.45 -21.66 -28.16
CA TYR A 586 -17.58 -20.77 -27.91
C TYR A 586 -17.13 -19.33 -27.75
N GLU A 587 -17.93 -18.41 -28.31
CA GLU A 587 -17.90 -17.00 -27.93
C GLU A 587 -19.08 -16.71 -27.01
N LEU A 588 -18.81 -16.36 -25.74
CA LEU A 588 -19.80 -15.88 -24.80
C LEU A 588 -19.86 -14.37 -24.91
N GLN A 589 -21.04 -13.85 -25.23
CA GLN A 589 -21.36 -12.43 -25.26
C GLN A 589 -22.31 -12.10 -24.11
N MET A 590 -22.03 -11.02 -23.36
CA MET A 590 -22.91 -10.52 -22.31
C MET A 590 -23.25 -9.06 -22.59
N LYS A 591 -24.55 -8.75 -22.66
CA LYS A 591 -25.08 -7.41 -22.91
C LYS A 591 -25.63 -6.83 -21.62
N VAL A 592 -25.08 -5.69 -21.20
CA VAL A 592 -25.41 -5.03 -19.94
C VAL A 592 -25.55 -3.53 -20.11
N LYS A 593 -26.13 -2.86 -19.10
CA LYS A 593 -26.05 -1.40 -18.92
C LYS A 593 -25.75 -1.06 -17.46
N SER A 594 -25.21 0.12 -17.23
CA SER A 594 -25.01 0.70 -15.90
C SER A 594 -25.37 2.19 -15.92
N ASN A 595 -25.98 2.68 -14.84
CA ASN A 595 -26.24 4.11 -14.68
C ASN A 595 -25.07 4.87 -14.07
N LEU A 596 -23.97 4.16 -13.72
CA LEU A 596 -22.76 4.75 -13.17
C LEU A 596 -21.92 5.43 -14.25
N ASP A 597 -20.98 6.28 -13.81
CA ASP A 597 -19.99 6.93 -14.66
C ASP A 597 -18.96 5.95 -15.22
N ASP A 598 -18.28 6.33 -16.28
CA ASP A 598 -17.29 5.57 -17.03
C ASP A 598 -16.07 5.11 -16.19
N LEU A 599 -15.82 5.74 -15.04
CA LEU A 599 -14.79 5.32 -14.09
C LEU A 599 -15.21 4.13 -13.21
N ALA A 600 -16.52 3.80 -13.15
CA ALA A 600 -16.98 2.66 -12.37
C ALA A 600 -16.46 1.35 -12.99
N GLN A 601 -15.95 0.44 -12.17
CA GLN A 601 -15.43 -0.87 -12.56
C GLN A 601 -16.41 -1.95 -12.11
N LEU A 602 -16.95 -2.70 -13.08
CA LEU A 602 -18.04 -3.63 -12.90
C LEU A 602 -17.71 -5.00 -13.49
N PRO A 603 -16.73 -5.73 -12.89
CA PRO A 603 -16.27 -7.01 -13.42
C PRO A 603 -17.32 -8.11 -13.19
N VAL A 604 -17.44 -8.99 -14.20
CA VAL A 604 -18.20 -10.25 -14.08
C VAL A 604 -17.27 -11.40 -14.43
N THR A 605 -17.00 -12.28 -13.48
CA THR A 605 -16.15 -13.45 -13.70
C THR A 605 -17.00 -14.62 -14.15
N VAL A 606 -16.59 -15.25 -15.25
CA VAL A 606 -17.27 -16.39 -15.87
C VAL A 606 -16.52 -17.67 -15.52
N TYR A 607 -17.22 -18.58 -14.86
CA TYR A 607 -16.75 -19.94 -14.60
C TYR A 607 -17.53 -20.95 -15.42
N LEU A 608 -16.85 -21.98 -15.88
CA LEU A 608 -17.44 -23.19 -16.41
C LEU A 608 -16.75 -24.37 -15.72
N ASP A 609 -17.52 -25.25 -15.05
CA ASP A 609 -17.04 -26.40 -14.29
C ASP A 609 -15.96 -26.03 -13.24
N ASN A 610 -16.19 -24.98 -12.46
CA ASN A 610 -15.26 -24.40 -11.49
C ASN A 610 -13.95 -23.83 -12.09
N ILE A 611 -13.82 -23.79 -13.41
CA ILE A 611 -12.67 -23.21 -14.09
C ILE A 611 -13.01 -21.79 -14.57
N ILE A 612 -12.23 -20.80 -14.19
CA ILE A 612 -12.38 -19.44 -14.71
C ILE A 612 -12.08 -19.44 -16.21
N LYS A 613 -13.08 -19.02 -17.01
CA LYS A 613 -12.94 -18.85 -18.47
C LYS A 613 -12.51 -17.43 -18.84
N GLY A 614 -12.81 -16.46 -18.00
CA GLY A 614 -12.39 -15.07 -18.16
C GLY A 614 -13.19 -14.11 -17.28
N THR A 615 -12.81 -12.84 -17.34
CA THR A 615 -13.52 -11.74 -16.69
C THR A 615 -13.99 -10.76 -17.76
N LEU A 616 -15.30 -10.49 -17.78
CA LEU A 616 -15.91 -9.43 -18.59
C LEU A 616 -15.74 -8.11 -17.84
N SER A 617 -14.97 -7.18 -18.42
CA SER A 617 -14.51 -5.96 -17.78
C SER A 617 -15.44 -4.78 -18.11
N PHE A 618 -16.65 -4.79 -17.56
CA PHE A 618 -17.59 -3.69 -17.77
C PHE A 618 -17.21 -2.44 -17.00
N ARG A 619 -17.70 -1.31 -17.51
CA ARG A 619 -17.61 0.01 -16.89
C ARG A 619 -18.99 0.64 -16.79
N GLY A 620 -19.07 1.73 -16.06
CA GLY A 620 -20.26 2.56 -16.08
C GLY A 620 -20.56 3.04 -17.51
N SER A 621 -21.82 2.94 -17.94
CA SER A 621 -22.22 3.22 -19.32
C SER A 621 -23.29 4.32 -19.43
N LYS A 622 -23.55 5.05 -18.35
CA LYS A 622 -24.52 6.16 -18.32
C LYS A 622 -25.89 5.76 -18.92
N GLY A 623 -26.33 4.55 -18.62
CA GLY A 623 -27.59 3.99 -19.10
C GLY A 623 -27.57 3.39 -20.51
N GLN A 624 -26.44 3.42 -21.20
CA GLN A 624 -26.30 2.83 -22.53
C GLN A 624 -26.04 1.32 -22.43
N TRP A 625 -26.60 0.56 -23.36
CA TRP A 625 -26.32 -0.86 -23.51
C TRP A 625 -24.96 -1.08 -24.14
N VAL A 626 -24.12 -1.91 -23.50
CA VAL A 626 -22.80 -2.30 -23.98
C VAL A 626 -22.68 -3.81 -23.96
N THR A 627 -21.86 -4.37 -24.87
CA THR A 627 -21.61 -5.82 -24.95
C THR A 627 -20.13 -6.06 -24.83
N GLN A 628 -19.77 -7.07 -24.03
CA GLN A 628 -18.41 -7.63 -24.00
C GLN A 628 -18.46 -9.13 -24.24
N GLN A 629 -17.33 -9.70 -24.64
CA GLN A 629 -17.22 -11.09 -25.00
C GLN A 629 -15.93 -11.73 -24.51
N ILE A 630 -15.99 -13.05 -24.28
CA ILE A 630 -14.83 -13.92 -24.05
C ILE A 630 -14.97 -15.17 -24.92
N ARG A 631 -13.83 -15.83 -25.22
CA ARG A 631 -13.80 -17.09 -25.96
C ARG A 631 -13.18 -18.19 -25.11
N PHE A 632 -13.71 -19.39 -25.26
CA PHE A 632 -13.21 -20.59 -24.59
C PHE A 632 -13.66 -21.86 -25.32
N ASP A 633 -12.89 -22.94 -25.11
CA ASP A 633 -13.22 -24.26 -25.64
C ASP A 633 -13.96 -25.09 -24.60
N THR A 634 -14.85 -25.98 -25.09
CA THR A 634 -15.56 -26.95 -24.26
C THR A 634 -15.74 -28.29 -25.00
N PHE A 635 -16.19 -29.32 -24.29
CA PHE A 635 -16.52 -30.64 -24.82
C PHE A 635 -18.04 -30.86 -24.80
N ASP A 636 -18.52 -31.96 -25.41
CA ASP A 636 -19.94 -32.31 -25.37
C ASP A 636 -20.43 -32.65 -23.98
N GLY A 637 -21.63 -32.16 -23.63
CA GLY A 637 -22.34 -32.57 -22.44
C GLY A 637 -22.73 -31.42 -21.53
N HIS A 638 -23.07 -31.80 -20.29
CA HIS A 638 -23.48 -30.86 -19.26
C HIS A 638 -22.30 -30.15 -18.65
N HIS A 639 -22.41 -28.82 -18.59
CA HIS A 639 -21.47 -27.92 -17.97
C HIS A 639 -22.23 -27.03 -16.99
N TYR A 640 -21.70 -26.80 -15.80
CA TYR A 640 -22.29 -25.79 -14.96
C TYR A 640 -21.57 -24.44 -15.09
N MET A 641 -22.34 -23.44 -15.41
CA MET A 641 -21.87 -22.05 -15.47
C MET A 641 -22.11 -21.38 -14.13
N LYS A 642 -21.13 -20.57 -13.71
CA LYS A 642 -21.27 -19.58 -12.64
C LYS A 642 -20.82 -18.22 -13.16
N LEU A 643 -21.68 -17.21 -13.04
CA LEU A 643 -21.31 -15.81 -13.21
C LEU A 643 -21.20 -15.18 -11.82
N TYR A 644 -20.08 -14.58 -11.51
CA TYR A 644 -19.84 -13.88 -10.25
C TYR A 644 -19.74 -12.37 -10.49
N PHE A 645 -20.58 -11.58 -9.81
CA PHE A 645 -20.58 -10.12 -9.90
C PHE A 645 -19.63 -9.52 -8.87
N GLY A 646 -18.50 -8.96 -9.32
CA GLY A 646 -17.47 -8.36 -8.45
C GLY A 646 -17.84 -6.97 -7.93
N ALA A 647 -18.84 -6.31 -8.50
CA ALA A 647 -19.35 -5.00 -8.07
C ALA A 647 -20.84 -4.83 -8.37
N THR A 648 -21.50 -3.93 -7.63
CA THR A 648 -22.91 -3.56 -7.83
C THR A 648 -23.05 -2.49 -8.91
N GLY A 649 -24.09 -2.56 -9.74
CA GLY A 649 -24.44 -1.48 -10.68
C GLY A 649 -24.73 -1.91 -12.11
N LEU A 650 -24.71 -3.21 -12.41
CA LEU A 650 -25.10 -3.74 -13.72
C LEU A 650 -26.60 -4.09 -13.78
N THR A 651 -27.19 -3.85 -14.94
CA THR A 651 -28.44 -4.48 -15.38
C THR A 651 -28.11 -5.34 -16.60
N VAL A 652 -28.47 -6.61 -16.56
CA VAL A 652 -28.20 -7.57 -17.64
C VAL A 652 -29.41 -7.69 -18.55
N ASP A 653 -29.19 -7.56 -19.87
CA ASP A 653 -30.19 -7.86 -20.89
C ASP A 653 -30.23 -9.37 -21.17
N HIS A 654 -29.07 -9.90 -21.56
CA HIS A 654 -28.90 -11.34 -21.81
C HIS A 654 -27.43 -11.74 -21.85
N ILE A 655 -27.21 -13.05 -21.77
CA ILE A 655 -25.97 -13.69 -22.22
C ILE A 655 -26.27 -14.61 -23.40
N ALA A 656 -25.30 -14.73 -24.31
CA ALA A 656 -25.39 -15.62 -25.48
C ALA A 656 -24.07 -16.37 -25.64
N PHE A 657 -24.19 -17.68 -25.84
CA PHE A 657 -23.08 -18.54 -26.23
C PHE A 657 -23.24 -18.87 -27.70
N GLN A 658 -22.25 -18.58 -28.49
CA GLN A 658 -22.24 -18.84 -29.93
C GLN A 658 -21.11 -19.82 -30.25
N LEU A 659 -21.45 -20.96 -30.84
CA LEU A 659 -20.48 -21.93 -31.29
C LEU A 659 -19.80 -21.41 -32.58
N SER A 660 -18.52 -21.08 -32.49
CA SER A 660 -17.71 -20.71 -33.65
C SER A 660 -17.04 -21.99 -34.18
N GLY A 661 -17.54 -22.55 -35.29
CA GLY A 661 -17.03 -23.69 -36.07
C GLY A 661 -16.09 -24.70 -35.40
N GLY A 662 -16.22 -25.98 -35.72
CA GLY A 662 -15.47 -27.03 -35.07
C GLY A 662 -13.96 -26.80 -35.04
N ALA A 663 -13.34 -27.15 -33.92
CA ALA A 663 -11.92 -27.07 -33.71
C ALA A 663 -11.14 -27.69 -34.87
N ASP A 664 -10.43 -26.85 -35.62
CA ASP A 664 -9.35 -27.34 -36.46
C ASP A 664 -8.32 -28.01 -35.57
N LYS A 665 -8.25 -29.33 -35.65
CA LYS A 665 -7.18 -30.10 -35.04
C LYS A 665 -5.90 -29.77 -35.79
N GLU A 666 -5.13 -28.79 -35.33
CA GLU A 666 -3.70 -28.77 -35.59
C GLU A 666 -2.94 -28.99 -34.28
N GLN A 667 -2.02 -29.90 -34.38
CA GLN A 667 -1.22 -30.64 -33.40
C GLN A 667 -0.42 -29.79 -32.42
#